data_dce87dcd76ef179063a654f057b5e687
#
_entry.id   dce87dcd76ef179063a654f057b5e687
#
_cell.length_a   1.000
_cell.length_b   1.000
_cell.length_c   1.000
_cell.angle_alpha   90.00
_cell.angle_beta   90.00
_cell.angle_gamma   90.00
#
_symmetry.space_group_name_H-M   'P 1'
#
loop_
_entity.id
_entity.type
_entity.pdbx_description
1 polymer ?
#
loop_
_entity_poly.entity_id
_entity_poly.type
_entity_poly.pdbx_seq_one_letter_code
_entity_poly.pdbx_strand_id
1 'polypeptide(L)'
;MIKIAPPCKFRFTTNKAFSLSTLSFCITLSFCSVTAAAPIAFVNENNILIAKDYSKENITLTDTLFQDGLVSSYSGLELVHYAKITGNQFTISLGNKSEVNINGDTFAYLSAQEIDKGWTGGAPGNHIFYAKEGATYRFNGNVVAKIEQIDGPETVGANLLYLDGANAVIGNSNSIVQLWTIARSPDLLSAKNGSTIKFNSTQNKLVGTLDMMDDRTLNNPGSIEITFSGVGSYWFGDEKTWMNSDWEKNNTSKVSYDDWIQDAFNLKFEDGAEWTYFGIQSNRNKDGWQYTIPKRISSIELNGGIINLYDADVERYWKELGIWDLIQNEAFDMNVEGKHDYVRIGHLKGNGGIFRLDLNGDDKTQSDMVYIESGEGTHYFEPYNLQLLESITPENTLTFALVAKGSSVQFRDKQNIYGQALVDYELEIAKKEGITKEDLNNPDNAYWDKTANIDATTADQAELARKIDMNEFLDGTNWFIRRVTLKESAAAVGMTGAGYASYDAAIEMDRRDRRLAEQVRDIEKSDNGLWVRVHHGRSGAENQYRWDRTGATVGIDRQITSNNRLGAYFTYTQGDTEFLDVRGDGDMKRYELAVFDTLQLGQHYFDFVGRLGRVSSDFNVGNQSYSTSGDFDQDYAAVSAEYGYQLLDTNGVFIEPQLQVQVAYVDGYDYDSQRGMQVDVDGETSVIGRAGLRAGREITTSSSNGSFYARADVYHQFTDGQDAVFRDQQGHRLDVNWGDTDTWASFGVGTSWVWKNRLGLQLDVEKVAGGKTEDTWLMSGRFSYLF
;
A
#
# COMPACT_ATOMS: atom_id res chain seq x y z
N MET A 1 -18.48 19.64 -37.44
CA MET A 1 -17.20 19.59 -36.71
C MET A 1 -17.25 18.35 -35.83
N ILE A 2 -16.65 17.26 -36.30
CA ILE A 2 -16.63 15.98 -35.62
C ILE A 2 -15.43 16.00 -34.69
N LYS A 3 -15.65 15.94 -33.37
CA LYS A 3 -14.58 15.73 -32.39
C LYS A 3 -14.15 14.28 -32.46
N ILE A 4 -12.96 14.06 -32.98
CA ILE A 4 -12.26 12.75 -32.92
C ILE A 4 -11.74 12.60 -31.49
N ALA A 5 -12.16 11.55 -30.81
CA ALA A 5 -11.60 11.15 -29.51
C ALA A 5 -10.15 10.66 -29.69
N PRO A 6 -9.24 10.95 -28.75
CA PRO A 6 -7.86 10.52 -28.87
C PRO A 6 -7.74 9.00 -28.70
N PRO A 7 -6.77 8.37 -29.38
CA PRO A 7 -6.58 6.93 -29.29
C PRO A 7 -6.08 6.53 -27.90
N CYS A 8 -6.67 5.48 -27.33
CA CYS A 8 -6.23 4.83 -26.12
C CYS A 8 -4.75 4.43 -26.23
N LYS A 9 -3.90 5.09 -25.46
CA LYS A 9 -2.51 4.67 -25.26
C LYS A 9 -2.47 3.53 -24.24
N PHE A 10 -2.44 2.30 -24.72
CA PHE A 10 -2.06 1.16 -23.89
C PHE A 10 -0.57 1.27 -23.55
N ARG A 11 -0.26 1.45 -22.29
CA ARG A 11 1.10 1.29 -21.78
C ARG A 11 1.27 -0.17 -21.33
N PHE A 12 1.88 -0.96 -22.18
CA PHE A 12 2.37 -2.28 -21.77
C PHE A 12 3.66 -2.09 -20.97
N THR A 13 3.68 -2.51 -19.73
CA THR A 13 4.93 -2.75 -19.02
C THR A 13 5.50 -4.07 -19.55
N THR A 14 6.47 -3.95 -20.43
CA THR A 14 7.18 -5.09 -21.00
C THR A 14 8.18 -5.62 -19.99
N ASN A 15 7.95 -6.84 -19.53
CA ASN A 15 9.06 -7.71 -19.16
C ASN A 15 8.97 -9.02 -19.94
N LYS A 16 9.93 -9.15 -20.87
CA LYS A 16 10.31 -10.28 -21.74
C LYS A 16 9.50 -10.51 -23.03
N ALA A 17 10.17 -10.12 -24.09
CA ALA A 17 10.24 -10.67 -25.44
C ALA A 17 9.01 -11.44 -26.00
N PHE A 18 8.08 -10.69 -26.53
CA PHE A 18 7.32 -11.13 -27.70
C PHE A 18 8.06 -10.69 -28.96
N SER A 19 8.17 -11.58 -29.94
CA SER A 19 8.77 -11.21 -31.23
C SER A 19 7.92 -10.12 -31.89
N LEU A 20 8.57 -9.07 -32.31
CA LEU A 20 7.97 -7.83 -32.87
C LEU A 20 7.14 -8.05 -34.16
N SER A 21 6.98 -9.27 -34.65
CA SER A 21 6.28 -9.54 -35.89
C SER A 21 4.74 -9.56 -35.79
N THR A 22 4.19 -9.70 -34.59
CA THR A 22 2.74 -9.78 -34.37
C THR A 22 2.10 -8.47 -33.89
N LEU A 23 2.90 -7.49 -33.46
CA LEU A 23 2.40 -6.21 -32.91
C LEU A 23 2.35 -5.05 -33.91
N SER A 24 2.80 -5.23 -35.14
CA SER A 24 2.83 -4.15 -36.17
C SER A 24 1.53 -3.99 -36.97
N PHE A 25 0.44 -4.63 -36.59
CA PHE A 25 -0.79 -4.58 -37.39
C PHE A 25 -1.94 -3.77 -36.81
N CYS A 26 -1.69 -2.92 -35.84
CA CYS A 26 -2.65 -1.89 -35.48
C CYS A 26 -2.30 -0.60 -36.21
N ILE A 27 -3.23 -0.14 -37.07
CA ILE A 27 -3.33 1.21 -37.64
C ILE A 27 -2.58 1.43 -38.95
N THR A 28 -3.23 1.06 -40.05
CA THR A 28 -3.28 1.90 -41.25
C THR A 28 -4.71 1.89 -41.78
N LEU A 29 -5.48 2.93 -41.43
CA LEU A 29 -6.77 3.20 -42.03
C LEU A 29 -6.54 3.82 -43.42
N SER A 30 -6.71 3.02 -44.46
CA SER A 30 -6.90 3.54 -45.82
C SER A 30 -8.39 3.51 -46.17
N PHE A 31 -8.95 4.68 -46.38
CA PHE A 31 -10.33 4.79 -46.91
C PHE A 31 -10.41 4.18 -48.29
N CYS A 32 -11.24 3.18 -48.47
CA CYS A 32 -11.69 2.72 -49.78
C CYS A 32 -13.23 2.69 -49.80
N SER A 33 -13.75 3.11 -50.94
CA SER A 33 -15.16 3.29 -51.27
C SER A 33 -16.02 2.05 -51.12
N VAL A 34 -17.24 2.30 -50.61
CA VAL A 34 -18.29 1.32 -50.34
C VAL A 34 -18.72 0.56 -51.60
N THR A 35 -18.47 -0.73 -51.61
CA THR A 35 -19.22 -1.71 -52.42
C THR A 35 -19.91 -2.67 -51.48
N ALA A 36 -21.15 -3.09 -51.82
CA ALA A 36 -21.99 -3.96 -50.99
C ALA A 36 -21.18 -5.16 -50.43
N ALA A 37 -21.26 -5.34 -49.10
CA ALA A 37 -20.47 -6.32 -48.41
C ALA A 37 -20.82 -7.75 -48.82
N ALA A 38 -19.82 -8.48 -49.28
CA ALA A 38 -19.92 -9.95 -49.43
C ALA A 38 -19.91 -10.58 -48.03
N PRO A 39 -20.59 -11.71 -47.81
CA PRO A 39 -20.55 -12.43 -46.55
C PRO A 39 -19.09 -12.78 -46.20
N ILE A 40 -18.74 -12.62 -44.91
CA ILE A 40 -17.40 -12.99 -44.44
C ILE A 40 -17.18 -14.47 -44.68
N ALA A 41 -16.17 -14.76 -45.48
CA ALA A 41 -15.70 -16.13 -45.67
C ALA A 41 -14.40 -16.34 -44.88
N PHE A 42 -14.28 -17.46 -44.20
CA PHE A 42 -13.01 -17.87 -43.64
C PHE A 42 -12.05 -18.22 -44.77
N VAL A 43 -10.90 -17.60 -44.76
CA VAL A 43 -9.80 -17.90 -45.70
C VAL A 43 -8.77 -18.75 -44.97
N ASN A 44 -8.39 -19.85 -45.54
CA ASN A 44 -7.31 -20.68 -45.04
C ASN A 44 -6.02 -20.31 -45.77
N GLU A 45 -5.22 -19.44 -45.14
CA GLU A 45 -3.93 -19.05 -45.66
C GLU A 45 -2.81 -19.67 -44.80
N ASN A 46 -1.95 -20.47 -45.42
CA ASN A 46 -0.86 -21.16 -44.71
C ASN A 46 -1.33 -21.97 -43.49
N ASN A 47 -2.52 -22.57 -43.60
CA ASN A 47 -3.18 -23.31 -42.54
C ASN A 47 -3.60 -22.45 -41.32
N ILE A 48 -3.71 -21.12 -41.47
CA ILE A 48 -4.32 -20.19 -40.54
C ILE A 48 -5.74 -19.88 -40.99
N LEU A 49 -6.69 -20.02 -40.08
CA LEU A 49 -8.07 -19.65 -40.33
C LEU A 49 -8.26 -18.16 -40.10
N ILE A 50 -8.57 -17.42 -41.13
CA ILE A 50 -8.68 -15.94 -41.07
C ILE A 50 -10.09 -15.51 -41.46
N ALA A 51 -10.70 -14.66 -40.62
CA ALA A 51 -11.93 -13.97 -40.92
C ALA A 51 -11.84 -12.52 -40.42
N LYS A 52 -11.90 -11.57 -41.37
CA LYS A 52 -11.80 -10.14 -41.02
C LYS A 52 -12.91 -9.36 -41.68
N ASP A 53 -13.70 -8.66 -40.86
CA ASP A 53 -14.70 -7.72 -41.34
C ASP A 53 -14.52 -6.37 -40.65
N TYR A 54 -14.31 -5.37 -41.46
CA TYR A 54 -14.17 -3.98 -41.04
C TYR A 54 -15.35 -3.09 -41.49
N SER A 55 -16.40 -3.68 -42.09
CA SER A 55 -17.42 -2.93 -42.83
C SER A 55 -18.42 -2.19 -41.90
N LYS A 56 -18.52 -2.60 -40.63
CA LYS A 56 -19.54 -2.08 -39.70
C LYS A 56 -21.00 -2.18 -40.19
N GLU A 57 -21.25 -3.00 -41.19
CA GLU A 57 -22.58 -3.26 -41.76
C GLU A 57 -23.12 -4.59 -41.25
N ASN A 58 -24.44 -4.76 -41.33
CA ASN A 58 -25.08 -6.01 -40.90
C ASN A 58 -24.57 -7.17 -41.73
N ILE A 59 -23.77 -8.05 -41.12
CA ILE A 59 -23.29 -9.26 -41.77
C ILE A 59 -23.93 -10.44 -41.07
N THR A 60 -24.60 -11.28 -41.87
CA THR A 60 -25.11 -12.56 -41.41
C THR A 60 -24.02 -13.61 -41.65
N LEU A 61 -23.42 -14.10 -40.58
CA LEU A 61 -22.55 -15.29 -40.68
C LEU A 61 -23.44 -16.50 -40.83
N THR A 62 -23.16 -17.36 -41.85
CA THR A 62 -23.88 -18.59 -42.04
C THR A 62 -23.58 -19.62 -40.98
N ASP A 63 -24.60 -20.28 -40.49
CA ASP A 63 -24.76 -20.95 -39.22
C ASP A 63 -23.80 -22.12 -38.90
N THR A 64 -22.98 -22.61 -39.77
CA THR A 64 -22.14 -23.78 -39.44
C THR A 64 -20.89 -23.80 -40.30
N LEU A 65 -19.77 -23.42 -39.71
CA LEU A 65 -18.47 -23.51 -40.38
C LEU A 65 -17.92 -24.94 -40.44
N PHE A 66 -18.33 -25.77 -39.52
CA PHE A 66 -17.82 -27.13 -39.38
C PHE A 66 -18.98 -28.10 -39.31
N GLN A 67 -19.01 -29.03 -40.28
CA GLN A 67 -20.06 -30.04 -40.39
C GLN A 67 -19.99 -31.08 -39.27
N ASP A 68 -21.10 -31.74 -39.02
CA ASP A 68 -21.22 -32.78 -38.00
C ASP A 68 -20.15 -33.86 -38.15
N GLY A 69 -19.48 -34.23 -37.05
CA GLY A 69 -18.47 -35.26 -37.01
C GLY A 69 -17.14 -34.95 -37.72
N LEU A 70 -16.96 -33.72 -38.23
CA LEU A 70 -15.71 -33.33 -38.88
C LEU A 70 -14.64 -32.98 -37.87
N VAL A 71 -13.43 -33.52 -38.05
CA VAL A 71 -12.22 -33.10 -37.29
C VAL A 71 -11.36 -32.24 -38.19
N SER A 72 -11.06 -31.02 -37.73
CA SER A 72 -10.27 -30.03 -38.45
C SER A 72 -9.11 -29.54 -37.63
N SER A 73 -7.98 -29.23 -38.26
CA SER A 73 -6.79 -28.70 -37.56
C SER A 73 -6.18 -27.55 -38.33
N TYR A 74 -5.89 -26.46 -37.58
CA TYR A 74 -5.32 -25.23 -38.12
C TYR A 74 -4.07 -24.84 -37.32
N SER A 75 -3.15 -24.13 -37.96
CA SER A 75 -1.93 -23.61 -37.29
C SER A 75 -2.17 -22.32 -36.53
N GLY A 76 -3.31 -21.66 -36.72
CA GLY A 76 -3.72 -20.44 -35.99
C GLY A 76 -5.13 -19.99 -36.35
N LEU A 77 -5.66 -19.08 -35.59
CA LEU A 77 -6.94 -18.40 -35.84
C LEU A 77 -6.80 -16.89 -35.65
N GLU A 78 -7.25 -16.13 -36.65
CA GLU A 78 -7.36 -14.69 -36.60
C GLU A 78 -8.77 -14.25 -36.99
N LEU A 79 -9.51 -13.71 -36.02
CA LEU A 79 -10.88 -13.28 -36.20
C LEU A 79 -11.01 -11.81 -35.78
N VAL A 80 -11.55 -10.97 -36.68
CA VAL A 80 -11.94 -9.58 -36.37
C VAL A 80 -13.33 -9.38 -36.94
N HIS A 81 -14.30 -9.13 -36.10
CA HIS A 81 -15.68 -8.93 -36.49
C HIS A 81 -16.27 -7.68 -35.84
N TYR A 82 -16.85 -6.80 -36.67
CA TYR A 82 -17.64 -5.66 -36.26
C TYR A 82 -19.08 -5.94 -36.64
N ALA A 83 -19.94 -6.22 -35.68
CA ALA A 83 -21.32 -6.59 -35.95
C ALA A 83 -22.32 -5.55 -35.49
N LYS A 84 -23.30 -5.23 -36.33
CA LYS A 84 -24.56 -4.65 -35.89
C LYS A 84 -25.50 -5.80 -35.57
N ILE A 85 -25.86 -5.94 -34.29
CA ILE A 85 -26.52 -7.15 -33.84
C ILE A 85 -28.02 -7.05 -34.08
N THR A 86 -28.54 -7.84 -34.97
CA THR A 86 -29.99 -8.03 -35.23
C THR A 86 -30.33 -9.52 -35.10
N GLY A 87 -30.42 -10.07 -33.87
CA GLY A 87 -30.78 -11.46 -33.63
C GLY A 87 -29.62 -12.34 -33.17
N ASN A 88 -29.84 -13.65 -33.10
CA ASN A 88 -28.84 -14.63 -32.67
C ASN A 88 -27.75 -14.82 -33.72
N GLN A 89 -26.54 -14.45 -33.39
CA GLN A 89 -25.40 -14.58 -34.30
C GLN A 89 -24.22 -15.25 -33.59
N PHE A 90 -23.69 -16.27 -34.20
CA PHE A 90 -22.46 -16.94 -33.80
C PHE A 90 -21.36 -16.59 -34.78
N THR A 91 -20.18 -16.26 -34.28
CA THR A 91 -19.06 -16.00 -35.18
C THR A 91 -18.47 -17.30 -35.67
N ILE A 92 -18.27 -18.28 -34.78
CA ILE A 92 -17.87 -19.64 -35.12
C ILE A 92 -18.78 -20.64 -34.43
N SER A 93 -19.44 -21.51 -35.19
CA SER A 93 -20.31 -22.56 -34.67
C SER A 93 -19.79 -23.95 -35.11
N LEU A 94 -19.72 -24.88 -34.17
CA LEU A 94 -19.37 -26.28 -34.43
C LEU A 94 -20.63 -27.12 -34.56
N GLY A 95 -20.66 -27.98 -35.60
CA GLY A 95 -21.65 -29.02 -35.73
C GLY A 95 -21.50 -30.13 -34.68
N ASN A 96 -22.51 -30.97 -34.57
CA ASN A 96 -22.56 -32.03 -33.54
C ASN A 96 -21.34 -32.97 -33.68
N LYS A 97 -20.69 -33.27 -32.54
CA LYS A 97 -19.52 -34.18 -32.49
C LYS A 97 -18.33 -33.75 -33.35
N SER A 98 -18.31 -32.52 -33.84
CA SER A 98 -17.16 -32.01 -34.55
C SER A 98 -16.03 -31.61 -33.59
N GLU A 99 -14.80 -31.60 -34.09
CA GLU A 99 -13.64 -31.20 -33.36
C GLU A 99 -12.80 -30.18 -34.14
N VAL A 100 -12.44 -29.06 -33.51
CA VAL A 100 -11.54 -28.06 -34.11
C VAL A 100 -10.32 -27.91 -33.23
N ASN A 101 -9.16 -28.13 -33.81
CA ASN A 101 -7.86 -28.00 -33.20
C ASN A 101 -7.13 -26.76 -33.76
N ILE A 102 -6.91 -25.75 -32.96
CA ILE A 102 -6.06 -24.60 -33.28
C ILE A 102 -4.70 -24.82 -32.61
N ASN A 103 -3.69 -25.23 -33.38
CA ASN A 103 -2.40 -25.64 -32.83
C ASN A 103 -1.45 -24.48 -32.54
N GLY A 104 -1.68 -23.32 -33.13
CA GLY A 104 -0.96 -22.07 -32.86
C GLY A 104 -1.83 -21.05 -32.12
N ASP A 105 -1.45 -19.80 -32.26
CA ASP A 105 -2.11 -18.70 -31.54
C ASP A 105 -3.51 -18.43 -32.09
N THR A 106 -4.39 -18.05 -31.16
CA THR A 106 -5.75 -17.61 -31.43
C THR A 106 -5.89 -16.15 -31.09
N PHE A 107 -6.34 -15.34 -32.05
CA PHE A 107 -6.76 -13.96 -31.82
C PHE A 107 -8.22 -13.82 -32.27
N ALA A 108 -9.08 -13.33 -31.36
CA ALA A 108 -10.50 -13.12 -31.68
C ALA A 108 -10.98 -11.79 -31.07
N TYR A 109 -11.57 -10.94 -31.90
CA TYR A 109 -12.15 -9.66 -31.48
C TYR A 109 -13.54 -9.50 -32.09
N LEU A 110 -14.52 -9.24 -31.22
CA LEU A 110 -15.89 -8.89 -31.59
C LEU A 110 -16.25 -7.54 -31.03
N SER A 111 -16.56 -6.58 -31.90
CA SER A 111 -17.17 -5.30 -31.50
C SER A 111 -18.64 -5.32 -31.86
N ALA A 112 -19.50 -5.28 -30.86
CA ALA A 112 -20.94 -5.23 -31.03
C ALA A 112 -21.44 -3.79 -31.00
N GLN A 113 -22.05 -3.32 -32.10
CA GLN A 113 -22.67 -2.01 -32.18
C GLN A 113 -24.18 -2.17 -32.28
N GLU A 114 -24.92 -1.47 -31.43
CA GLU A 114 -26.37 -1.28 -31.43
C GLU A 114 -27.24 -2.56 -31.52
N ILE A 115 -28.04 -2.80 -30.54
CA ILE A 115 -29.02 -3.90 -30.48
C ILE A 115 -30.38 -3.38 -30.90
N ASP A 116 -31.06 -4.08 -31.83
CA ASP A 116 -32.41 -3.73 -32.23
C ASP A 116 -33.41 -4.02 -31.12
N LYS A 117 -34.26 -3.03 -30.81
CA LYS A 117 -35.22 -3.01 -29.67
C LYS A 117 -36.34 -4.06 -29.73
N GLY A 118 -36.32 -4.96 -30.69
CA GLY A 118 -37.40 -5.90 -30.96
C GLY A 118 -37.25 -7.33 -30.40
N TRP A 119 -36.19 -7.62 -29.64
CA TRP A 119 -35.93 -8.96 -29.18
C TRP A 119 -36.64 -9.27 -27.85
N THR A 120 -37.58 -10.16 -27.89
CA THR A 120 -38.36 -10.63 -26.73
C THR A 120 -38.25 -12.14 -26.61
N GLY A 121 -37.16 -12.67 -26.05
CA GLY A 121 -37.20 -14.01 -25.51
C GLY A 121 -36.15 -15.02 -25.95
N GLY A 122 -35.49 -15.64 -25.05
CA GLY A 122 -35.16 -17.06 -24.87
C GLY A 122 -34.13 -17.70 -25.78
N ALA A 123 -33.44 -16.98 -26.62
CA ALA A 123 -32.44 -17.62 -27.51
C ALA A 123 -31.03 -17.09 -27.18
N PRO A 124 -29.97 -17.90 -27.40
CA PRO A 124 -28.60 -17.52 -27.08
C PRO A 124 -28.18 -16.26 -27.82
N GLY A 125 -27.53 -15.34 -27.12
CA GLY A 125 -27.06 -14.07 -27.63
C GLY A 125 -25.88 -14.18 -28.61
N ASN A 126 -25.12 -13.11 -28.73
CA ASN A 126 -24.00 -13.07 -29.65
C ASN A 126 -22.75 -13.71 -29.04
N HIS A 127 -22.31 -14.82 -29.59
CA HIS A 127 -21.14 -15.54 -29.08
C HIS A 127 -20.03 -15.52 -30.13
N ILE A 128 -18.78 -15.46 -29.69
CA ILE A 128 -17.65 -15.67 -30.61
C ILE A 128 -17.58 -17.16 -30.97
N PHE A 129 -17.51 -18.00 -29.94
CA PHE A 129 -17.39 -19.46 -30.11
C PHE A 129 -18.62 -20.16 -29.54
N TYR A 130 -19.27 -20.96 -30.39
CA TYR A 130 -20.41 -21.78 -29.99
C TYR A 130 -20.15 -23.25 -30.33
N ALA A 131 -20.49 -24.15 -29.44
CA ALA A 131 -20.45 -25.59 -29.70
C ALA A 131 -21.58 -26.31 -28.95
N LYS A 132 -22.08 -27.38 -29.53
CA LYS A 132 -23.14 -28.21 -28.99
C LYS A 132 -22.92 -29.72 -29.22
N GLU A 133 -23.70 -30.54 -28.55
CA GLU A 133 -23.90 -31.96 -28.76
C GLU A 133 -22.60 -32.75 -28.97
N GLY A 134 -21.67 -32.69 -28.02
CA GLY A 134 -20.43 -33.45 -28.03
C GLY A 134 -19.32 -32.88 -28.94
N ALA A 135 -19.49 -31.68 -29.46
CA ALA A 135 -18.42 -30.97 -30.15
C ALA A 135 -17.30 -30.53 -29.23
N THR A 136 -16.11 -30.31 -29.80
CA THR A 136 -14.93 -29.93 -29.00
C THR A 136 -14.09 -28.83 -29.65
N TYR A 137 -13.79 -27.76 -28.92
CA TYR A 137 -12.73 -26.81 -29.23
C TYR A 137 -11.43 -27.19 -28.52
N ARG A 138 -10.31 -27.10 -29.26
CA ARG A 138 -8.96 -27.18 -28.68
C ARG A 138 -8.10 -26.02 -29.14
N PHE A 139 -7.76 -25.13 -28.24
CA PHE A 139 -6.85 -23.99 -28.45
C PHE A 139 -5.51 -24.35 -27.82
N ASN A 140 -4.53 -24.73 -28.62
CA ASN A 140 -3.25 -25.27 -28.12
C ASN A 140 -2.15 -24.21 -28.01
N GLY A 141 -2.34 -22.99 -28.56
CA GLY A 141 -1.41 -21.86 -28.47
C GLY A 141 -1.83 -20.81 -27.44
N ASN A 142 -1.27 -19.59 -27.57
CA ASN A 142 -1.79 -18.43 -26.87
C ASN A 142 -3.21 -18.11 -27.34
N VAL A 143 -4.05 -17.64 -26.43
CA VAL A 143 -5.42 -17.25 -26.75
C VAL A 143 -5.66 -15.83 -26.29
N VAL A 144 -5.97 -14.94 -27.22
CA VAL A 144 -6.39 -13.57 -26.93
C VAL A 144 -7.75 -13.36 -27.56
N ALA A 145 -8.77 -13.21 -26.74
CA ALA A 145 -10.12 -12.99 -27.24
C ALA A 145 -10.83 -11.89 -26.43
N LYS A 146 -11.52 -10.99 -27.16
CA LYS A 146 -12.22 -9.85 -26.57
C LYS A 146 -13.57 -9.63 -27.22
N ILE A 147 -14.60 -9.40 -26.39
CA ILE A 147 -15.86 -8.79 -26.78
C ILE A 147 -15.92 -7.37 -26.23
N GLU A 148 -16.27 -6.42 -27.09
CA GLU A 148 -16.48 -5.02 -26.73
C GLU A 148 -17.85 -4.56 -27.24
N GLN A 149 -18.72 -4.17 -26.31
CA GLN A 149 -20.04 -3.63 -26.64
C GLN A 149 -20.00 -2.11 -26.47
N ILE A 150 -20.22 -1.38 -27.56
CA ILE A 150 -19.96 0.06 -27.58
C ILE A 150 -21.19 0.92 -27.27
N ASP A 151 -22.42 0.50 -27.59
CA ASP A 151 -23.65 1.27 -27.30
C ASP A 151 -24.93 0.44 -27.37
N GLY A 152 -25.89 0.70 -26.48
CA GLY A 152 -27.27 0.23 -26.55
C GLY A 152 -27.96 0.00 -25.23
N PRO A 153 -29.23 0.38 -25.07
CA PRO A 153 -29.93 0.35 -23.79
C PRO A 153 -30.42 -1.03 -23.31
N GLU A 154 -30.30 -2.09 -24.11
CA GLU A 154 -30.82 -3.39 -23.71
C GLU A 154 -29.83 -4.53 -23.95
N THR A 155 -29.69 -5.36 -22.99
CA THR A 155 -28.72 -6.42 -22.82
C THR A 155 -29.12 -7.63 -23.65
N VAL A 156 -28.27 -8.03 -24.53
CA VAL A 156 -28.22 -9.38 -25.03
C VAL A 156 -26.96 -10.01 -24.47
N GLY A 157 -27.06 -11.16 -23.82
CA GLY A 157 -25.91 -11.89 -23.32
C GLY A 157 -24.94 -12.16 -24.46
N ALA A 158 -23.71 -11.64 -24.35
CA ALA A 158 -22.65 -11.88 -25.30
C ALA A 158 -21.60 -12.71 -24.59
N ASN A 159 -21.45 -13.98 -24.96
CA ASN A 159 -20.43 -14.85 -24.38
C ASN A 159 -19.25 -14.97 -25.33
N LEU A 160 -18.05 -14.97 -24.80
CA LEU A 160 -16.89 -15.29 -25.61
C LEU A 160 -16.93 -16.76 -26.03
N LEU A 161 -17.25 -17.65 -25.11
CA LEU A 161 -17.41 -19.07 -25.35
C LEU A 161 -18.72 -19.57 -24.75
N TYR A 162 -19.55 -20.17 -25.56
CA TYR A 162 -20.82 -20.75 -25.16
C TYR A 162 -20.91 -22.23 -25.59
N LEU A 163 -21.02 -23.12 -24.60
CA LEU A 163 -21.08 -24.56 -24.81
C LEU A 163 -22.41 -25.13 -24.33
N ASP A 164 -23.00 -25.99 -25.15
CA ASP A 164 -24.24 -26.70 -24.88
C ASP A 164 -24.06 -28.20 -25.10
N GLY A 165 -23.73 -28.97 -24.08
CA GLY A 165 -23.37 -30.37 -24.20
C GLY A 165 -22.03 -30.60 -24.96
N ALA A 166 -21.10 -29.65 -24.86
CA ALA A 166 -19.85 -29.62 -25.64
C ALA A 166 -18.63 -29.41 -24.77
N ASN A 167 -17.44 -29.48 -25.36
CA ASN A 167 -16.20 -29.35 -24.59
C ASN A 167 -15.29 -28.25 -25.16
N ALA A 168 -14.48 -27.63 -24.29
CA ALA A 168 -13.40 -26.79 -24.71
C ALA A 168 -12.13 -27.06 -23.86
N VAL A 169 -10.98 -27.10 -24.52
CA VAL A 169 -9.67 -27.14 -23.90
C VAL A 169 -8.89 -25.91 -24.35
N ILE A 170 -8.43 -25.09 -23.40
CA ILE A 170 -7.88 -23.77 -23.67
C ILE A 170 -6.42 -23.70 -23.20
N GLY A 171 -5.52 -23.42 -24.15
CA GLY A 171 -4.11 -23.25 -23.91
C GLY A 171 -3.34 -24.55 -23.67
N ASN A 172 -2.08 -24.41 -23.39
CA ASN A 172 -1.16 -25.43 -22.91
C ASN A 172 -0.30 -24.84 -21.76
N SER A 173 0.57 -25.63 -21.16
CA SER A 173 1.39 -25.21 -20.00
C SER A 173 2.27 -23.96 -20.23
N ASN A 174 2.53 -23.58 -21.47
CA ASN A 174 3.35 -22.43 -21.84
C ASN A 174 2.53 -21.27 -22.43
N SER A 175 1.22 -21.46 -22.59
CA SER A 175 0.36 -20.46 -23.21
C SER A 175 -0.03 -19.36 -22.24
N ILE A 176 -0.20 -18.14 -22.79
CA ILE A 176 -0.86 -17.03 -22.14
C ILE A 176 -2.29 -16.94 -22.68
N VAL A 177 -3.25 -16.94 -21.78
CA VAL A 177 -4.67 -16.81 -22.13
C VAL A 177 -5.20 -15.49 -21.61
N GLN A 178 -5.78 -14.69 -22.49
CA GLN A 178 -6.39 -13.38 -22.17
C GLN A 178 -7.80 -13.35 -22.77
N LEU A 179 -8.81 -13.43 -21.92
CA LEU A 179 -10.21 -13.43 -22.33
C LEU A 179 -10.94 -12.28 -21.63
N TRP A 180 -11.53 -11.38 -22.44
CA TRP A 180 -12.17 -10.18 -21.90
C TRP A 180 -13.54 -9.98 -22.53
N THR A 181 -14.54 -9.77 -21.68
CA THR A 181 -15.86 -9.33 -22.07
C THR A 181 -16.15 -7.97 -21.42
N ILE A 182 -16.16 -6.93 -22.23
CA ILE A 182 -16.52 -5.58 -21.81
C ILE A 182 -17.91 -5.28 -22.38
N ALA A 183 -18.92 -5.70 -21.66
CA ALA A 183 -20.31 -5.56 -22.08
C ALA A 183 -21.21 -5.39 -20.85
N ARG A 184 -22.42 -4.96 -21.08
CA ARG A 184 -23.44 -4.75 -20.05
C ARG A 184 -23.88 -6.04 -19.34
N SER A 185 -23.70 -7.19 -20.00
CA SER A 185 -23.87 -8.53 -19.46
C SER A 185 -22.58 -9.29 -19.79
N PRO A 186 -21.56 -9.23 -18.92
CA PRO A 186 -20.21 -9.65 -19.26
C PRO A 186 -20.00 -11.15 -19.09
N ASP A 187 -20.91 -11.98 -19.58
CA ASP A 187 -20.71 -13.43 -19.55
C ASP A 187 -19.51 -13.80 -20.42
N LEU A 188 -18.43 -14.27 -19.80
CA LEU A 188 -17.19 -14.62 -20.47
C LEU A 188 -17.24 -16.04 -21.02
N LEU A 189 -17.52 -16.98 -20.14
CA LEU A 189 -17.58 -18.41 -20.44
C LEU A 189 -18.92 -18.95 -19.96
N SER A 190 -19.61 -19.69 -20.79
CA SER A 190 -20.85 -20.36 -20.43
C SER A 190 -20.77 -21.85 -20.75
N ALA A 191 -21.01 -22.68 -19.73
CA ALA A 191 -21.03 -24.14 -19.86
C ALA A 191 -22.39 -24.69 -19.46
N LYS A 192 -23.11 -25.31 -20.41
CA LYS A 192 -24.43 -25.88 -20.19
C LYS A 192 -24.47 -27.38 -20.48
N ASN A 193 -25.50 -28.04 -19.93
CA ASN A 193 -25.87 -29.40 -20.28
C ASN A 193 -24.70 -30.40 -20.25
N GLY A 194 -23.90 -30.40 -19.17
CA GLY A 194 -22.75 -31.27 -19.00
C GLY A 194 -21.52 -30.87 -19.83
N SER A 195 -21.48 -29.63 -20.29
CA SER A 195 -20.32 -29.10 -20.98
C SER A 195 -19.11 -28.96 -20.03
N THR A 196 -17.90 -29.10 -20.60
CA THR A 196 -16.68 -28.91 -19.83
C THR A 196 -15.79 -27.85 -20.45
N ILE A 197 -15.30 -26.91 -19.66
CA ILE A 197 -14.29 -25.93 -20.03
C ILE A 197 -13.07 -26.17 -19.16
N LYS A 198 -11.95 -26.55 -19.80
CA LYS A 198 -10.71 -26.80 -19.09
C LYS A 198 -9.58 -25.95 -19.62
N PHE A 199 -8.89 -25.24 -18.73
CA PHE A 199 -7.68 -24.51 -19.04
C PHE A 199 -6.45 -25.37 -18.72
N ASN A 200 -5.62 -25.58 -19.73
CA ASN A 200 -4.31 -26.20 -19.56
C ASN A 200 -3.20 -25.15 -19.37
N SER A 201 -3.50 -23.87 -19.58
CA SER A 201 -2.65 -22.75 -19.23
C SER A 201 -2.79 -22.41 -17.74
N THR A 202 -1.72 -21.91 -17.13
CA THR A 202 -1.72 -21.36 -15.77
C THR A 202 -1.53 -19.83 -15.75
N GLN A 203 -1.18 -19.24 -16.90
CA GLN A 203 -1.04 -17.79 -17.07
C GLN A 203 -2.31 -17.21 -17.69
N ASN A 204 -3.34 -17.04 -16.88
CA ASN A 204 -4.66 -16.66 -17.33
C ASN A 204 -5.03 -15.26 -16.84
N LYS A 205 -5.61 -14.46 -17.74
CA LYS A 205 -6.14 -13.12 -17.45
C LYS A 205 -7.57 -13.06 -17.95
N LEU A 206 -8.50 -13.15 -17.04
CA LEU A 206 -9.91 -13.22 -17.35
C LEU A 206 -10.64 -11.98 -16.84
N VAL A 207 -11.51 -11.40 -17.67
CA VAL A 207 -12.42 -10.31 -17.31
C VAL A 207 -13.82 -10.68 -17.76
N GLY A 208 -14.73 -10.83 -16.81
CA GLY A 208 -16.13 -11.18 -17.06
C GLY A 208 -16.62 -12.35 -16.23
N THR A 209 -17.89 -12.65 -16.38
CA THR A 209 -18.62 -13.65 -15.60
C THR A 209 -18.37 -15.06 -16.11
N LEU A 210 -18.15 -15.99 -15.18
CA LEU A 210 -18.17 -17.43 -15.44
C LEU A 210 -19.59 -17.95 -15.21
N ASP A 211 -20.28 -18.37 -16.25
CA ASP A 211 -21.68 -18.72 -16.22
C ASP A 211 -21.92 -20.23 -16.41
N MET A 212 -22.63 -20.79 -15.43
CA MET A 212 -23.14 -22.17 -15.46
C MET A 212 -24.65 -22.11 -15.63
N MET A 213 -25.08 -21.92 -16.86
CA MET A 213 -26.52 -21.89 -17.15
C MET A 213 -27.09 -23.30 -17.25
N ASP A 214 -28.22 -23.55 -16.57
CA ASP A 214 -29.12 -24.64 -16.95
C ASP A 214 -30.47 -24.06 -17.37
N ASP A 215 -30.88 -24.37 -18.58
CA ASP A 215 -32.18 -23.93 -19.02
C ASP A 215 -33.23 -25.05 -19.11
N ARG A 216 -32.87 -26.31 -18.96
CA ARG A 216 -33.94 -27.34 -19.19
C ARG A 216 -33.71 -28.78 -18.70
N THR A 217 -32.52 -29.23 -18.40
CA THR A 217 -32.27 -30.62 -18.04
C THR A 217 -31.34 -30.77 -16.84
N LEU A 218 -31.88 -30.98 -15.68
CA LEU A 218 -31.25 -31.10 -14.39
C LEU A 218 -30.24 -32.24 -14.20
N ASN A 219 -29.89 -32.95 -15.29
CA ASN A 219 -29.19 -34.22 -15.11
C ASN A 219 -27.67 -34.13 -15.15
N ASN A 220 -27.07 -33.01 -15.58
CA ASN A 220 -25.63 -32.87 -15.65
C ASN A 220 -25.22 -31.40 -15.71
N PRO A 221 -24.80 -30.79 -14.59
CA PRO A 221 -24.22 -29.47 -14.62
C PRO A 221 -22.94 -29.51 -15.46
N GLY A 222 -22.59 -28.40 -16.10
CA GLY A 222 -21.29 -28.27 -16.70
C GLY A 222 -20.18 -28.15 -15.68
N SER A 223 -18.94 -28.04 -16.13
CA SER A 223 -17.79 -27.77 -15.27
C SER A 223 -16.80 -26.79 -15.90
N ILE A 224 -16.24 -25.91 -15.07
CA ILE A 224 -15.19 -24.98 -15.44
C ILE A 224 -13.99 -25.22 -14.52
N GLU A 225 -12.85 -25.62 -15.12
CA GLU A 225 -11.60 -25.89 -14.41
C GLU A 225 -10.52 -24.93 -14.87
N ILE A 226 -10.04 -24.05 -13.96
CA ILE A 226 -9.03 -23.03 -14.27
C ILE A 226 -7.98 -22.95 -13.16
N THR A 227 -6.70 -22.95 -13.57
CA THR A 227 -5.59 -22.61 -12.67
C THR A 227 -5.02 -21.25 -13.04
N PHE A 228 -4.87 -20.36 -12.07
CA PHE A 228 -4.18 -19.08 -12.18
C PHE A 228 -2.90 -19.16 -11.35
N SER A 229 -1.75 -18.87 -11.96
CA SER A 229 -0.46 -18.96 -11.29
C SER A 229 0.41 -17.73 -11.56
N GLY A 230 1.00 -17.21 -10.49
CA GLY A 230 1.92 -16.07 -10.50
C GLY A 230 1.24 -14.70 -10.51
N VAL A 231 1.99 -13.73 -10.02
CA VAL A 231 1.58 -12.31 -10.05
C VAL A 231 1.30 -11.87 -11.49
N GLY A 232 0.09 -11.35 -11.73
CA GLY A 232 -0.36 -10.93 -13.06
C GLY A 232 -1.23 -11.96 -13.79
N SER A 233 -1.46 -13.16 -13.22
CA SER A 233 -2.58 -14.01 -13.55
C SER A 233 -3.76 -13.63 -12.68
N TYR A 234 -4.91 -13.38 -13.29
CA TYR A 234 -6.05 -12.87 -12.53
C TYR A 234 -7.39 -13.24 -13.17
N TRP A 235 -8.42 -13.25 -12.34
CA TRP A 235 -9.80 -13.20 -12.72
C TRP A 235 -10.47 -11.99 -12.10
N PHE A 236 -10.98 -11.09 -12.96
CA PHE A 236 -11.79 -9.96 -12.56
C PHE A 236 -13.23 -10.24 -13.01
N GLY A 237 -14.11 -10.57 -12.08
CA GLY A 237 -15.46 -10.98 -12.40
C GLY A 237 -16.14 -11.75 -11.28
N ASP A 238 -17.31 -12.24 -11.57
CA ASP A 238 -18.13 -13.07 -10.71
C ASP A 238 -18.49 -14.41 -11.35
N GLU A 239 -19.05 -15.29 -10.56
CA GLU A 239 -19.71 -16.49 -11.03
C GLU A 239 -21.21 -16.27 -11.09
N LYS A 240 -21.85 -16.97 -12.03
CA LYS A 240 -23.30 -16.93 -12.21
C LYS A 240 -23.82 -18.31 -12.46
N THR A 241 -24.74 -18.73 -11.64
CA THR A 241 -25.50 -19.96 -11.83
C THR A 241 -26.96 -19.58 -12.05
N TRP A 242 -27.49 -20.01 -13.19
CA TRP A 242 -28.89 -19.75 -13.50
C TRP A 242 -29.77 -20.92 -13.08
N MET A 243 -30.78 -20.64 -12.23
CA MET A 243 -31.92 -21.53 -12.09
C MET A 243 -33.15 -20.96 -12.82
N ASN A 244 -33.79 -21.79 -13.62
CA ASN A 244 -35.07 -21.45 -14.15
C ASN A 244 -36.13 -21.50 -13.02
N SER A 245 -37.14 -20.60 -13.03
CA SER A 245 -38.27 -20.61 -12.11
C SER A 245 -39.04 -21.96 -12.08
N ASP A 246 -38.83 -22.79 -13.09
CA ASP A 246 -39.40 -24.13 -13.18
C ASP A 246 -38.48 -25.25 -12.65
N TRP A 247 -37.28 -24.89 -12.08
CA TRP A 247 -36.34 -25.89 -11.58
C TRP A 247 -36.96 -26.85 -10.57
N GLU A 248 -37.67 -26.36 -9.56
CA GLU A 248 -38.35 -27.23 -8.58
C GLU A 248 -39.46 -28.08 -9.19
N LYS A 249 -40.20 -27.54 -10.16
CA LYS A 249 -41.23 -28.27 -10.87
C LYS A 249 -40.68 -29.41 -11.71
N ASN A 250 -39.47 -29.21 -12.26
CA ASN A 250 -38.85 -30.17 -13.16
C ASN A 250 -37.83 -31.08 -12.46
N ASN A 251 -37.44 -30.76 -11.21
CA ASN A 251 -36.51 -31.58 -10.42
C ASN A 251 -37.17 -32.89 -9.95
N THR A 252 -37.30 -33.81 -10.86
CA THR A 252 -37.85 -35.15 -10.57
C THR A 252 -36.93 -36.04 -9.74
N SER A 253 -35.63 -35.74 -9.70
CA SER A 253 -34.60 -36.46 -8.95
C SER A 253 -34.45 -36.01 -7.51
N LYS A 254 -35.06 -34.90 -7.10
CA LYS A 254 -34.97 -34.32 -5.76
C LYS A 254 -33.52 -34.06 -5.29
N VAL A 255 -32.63 -33.77 -6.23
CA VAL A 255 -31.29 -33.35 -5.91
C VAL A 255 -31.34 -31.92 -5.35
N SER A 256 -30.62 -31.63 -4.27
CA SER A 256 -30.52 -30.25 -3.79
C SER A 256 -29.73 -29.40 -4.79
N TYR A 257 -29.95 -28.09 -4.77
CA TYR A 257 -29.17 -27.18 -5.62
C TYR A 257 -27.68 -27.31 -5.34
N ASP A 258 -27.29 -27.37 -4.08
CA ASP A 258 -25.88 -27.47 -3.69
C ASP A 258 -25.23 -28.77 -4.13
N ASP A 259 -25.95 -29.88 -4.09
CA ASP A 259 -25.47 -31.15 -4.65
C ASP A 259 -25.33 -31.09 -6.18
N TRP A 260 -26.23 -30.34 -6.83
CA TRP A 260 -26.24 -30.22 -8.27
C TRP A 260 -25.03 -29.43 -8.81
N ILE A 261 -24.63 -28.33 -8.11
CA ILE A 261 -23.47 -27.50 -8.51
C ILE A 261 -22.17 -27.91 -7.84
N GLN A 262 -22.12 -29.06 -7.15
CA GLN A 262 -21.00 -29.47 -6.33
C GLN A 262 -19.63 -29.42 -7.04
N ASP A 263 -19.59 -29.76 -8.31
CA ASP A 263 -18.36 -29.81 -9.12
C ASP A 263 -18.34 -28.79 -10.26
N ALA A 264 -19.23 -27.79 -10.22
CA ALA A 264 -19.38 -26.84 -11.32
C ALA A 264 -18.16 -25.95 -11.54
N PHE A 265 -17.60 -25.39 -10.46
CA PHE A 265 -16.41 -24.52 -10.52
C PHE A 265 -15.26 -25.14 -9.74
N ASN A 266 -14.15 -25.39 -10.41
CA ASN A 266 -12.91 -25.87 -9.83
C ASN A 266 -11.80 -24.87 -10.16
N LEU A 267 -11.57 -23.91 -9.25
CA LEU A 267 -10.64 -22.83 -9.44
C LEU A 267 -9.41 -23.00 -8.55
N LYS A 268 -8.24 -22.71 -9.10
CA LYS A 268 -6.99 -22.71 -8.35
C LYS A 268 -6.26 -21.39 -8.53
N PHE A 269 -5.85 -20.78 -7.43
CA PHE A 269 -5.03 -19.57 -7.41
C PHE A 269 -3.76 -19.82 -6.61
N GLU A 270 -2.61 -19.60 -7.24
CA GLU A 270 -1.31 -19.86 -6.63
C GLU A 270 -0.30 -18.75 -6.94
N ASP A 271 0.71 -18.62 -6.06
CA ASP A 271 1.86 -17.73 -6.27
C ASP A 271 1.50 -16.26 -6.53
N GLY A 272 0.50 -15.73 -5.82
CA GLY A 272 0.05 -14.34 -5.94
C GLY A 272 -0.92 -14.07 -7.09
N ALA A 273 -1.49 -15.11 -7.69
CA ALA A 273 -2.62 -14.93 -8.61
C ALA A 273 -3.86 -14.46 -7.86
N GLU A 274 -4.68 -13.60 -8.49
CA GLU A 274 -5.74 -12.88 -7.82
C GLU A 274 -7.10 -13.09 -8.47
N TRP A 275 -8.12 -13.35 -7.65
CA TRP A 275 -9.51 -13.17 -8.01
C TRP A 275 -10.01 -11.89 -7.38
N THR A 276 -10.25 -10.86 -8.19
CA THR A 276 -10.97 -9.66 -7.74
C THR A 276 -12.44 -9.87 -8.06
N TYR A 277 -13.21 -10.00 -6.98
CA TYR A 277 -14.64 -10.19 -7.06
C TYR A 277 -15.32 -8.92 -7.56
N PHE A 278 -16.20 -9.10 -8.51
CA PHE A 278 -16.93 -8.04 -9.13
C PHE A 278 -18.38 -8.46 -9.29
N GLY A 279 -19.20 -8.10 -8.32
CA GLY A 279 -20.62 -8.44 -8.30
C GLY A 279 -21.41 -7.58 -9.26
N ILE A 280 -21.78 -8.12 -10.41
CA ILE A 280 -22.84 -7.53 -11.22
C ILE A 280 -24.18 -7.86 -10.56
N GLN A 281 -24.65 -7.00 -9.70
CA GLN A 281 -26.04 -7.04 -9.30
C GLN A 281 -26.88 -6.54 -10.45
N SER A 282 -27.38 -7.45 -11.27
CA SER A 282 -28.43 -7.10 -12.22
C SER A 282 -29.73 -6.85 -11.45
N ASN A 283 -29.87 -5.68 -10.86
CA ASN A 283 -31.16 -5.19 -10.34
C ASN A 283 -32.08 -4.86 -11.53
N ARG A 284 -32.46 -5.86 -12.29
CA ARG A 284 -33.55 -5.71 -13.28
C ARG A 284 -34.89 -5.97 -12.64
N ASN A 285 -35.32 -5.05 -11.77
CA ASN A 285 -36.61 -5.09 -11.13
C ASN A 285 -37.77 -4.58 -11.98
N LYS A 286 -37.56 -4.15 -13.22
CA LYS A 286 -38.65 -3.52 -14.00
C LYS A 286 -39.44 -4.45 -14.91
N ASP A 287 -38.87 -5.61 -15.32
CA ASP A 287 -39.52 -6.47 -16.30
C ASP A 287 -39.60 -7.97 -15.96
N GLY A 288 -39.64 -8.34 -14.68
CA GLY A 288 -40.01 -9.70 -14.26
C GLY A 288 -38.98 -10.82 -14.46
N TRP A 289 -37.72 -10.51 -14.77
CA TRP A 289 -36.63 -11.49 -14.91
C TRP A 289 -35.62 -11.32 -13.79
N GLN A 290 -35.90 -11.85 -12.63
CA GLN A 290 -34.99 -11.85 -11.48
C GLN A 290 -34.45 -13.25 -11.28
N TYR A 291 -33.15 -13.45 -11.54
CA TYR A 291 -32.48 -14.67 -11.14
C TYR A 291 -31.04 -14.38 -10.74
N THR A 292 -30.82 -14.04 -9.49
CA THR A 292 -29.51 -14.13 -8.86
C THR A 292 -29.56 -15.22 -7.81
N ILE A 293 -28.82 -16.28 -8.04
CA ILE A 293 -28.67 -17.36 -7.08
C ILE A 293 -27.52 -17.02 -6.15
N PRO A 294 -27.49 -17.56 -4.91
CA PRO A 294 -26.39 -17.36 -4.01
C PRO A 294 -25.08 -17.70 -4.71
N LYS A 295 -24.19 -16.74 -4.73
CA LYS A 295 -22.87 -16.85 -5.33
C LYS A 295 -22.09 -17.93 -4.59
N ARG A 296 -21.78 -19.02 -5.27
CA ARG A 296 -21.13 -20.19 -4.69
C ARG A 296 -20.12 -20.77 -5.65
N ILE A 297 -18.86 -20.74 -5.30
CA ILE A 297 -17.80 -21.48 -5.99
C ILE A 297 -17.69 -22.87 -5.36
N SER A 298 -17.83 -23.92 -6.18
CA SER A 298 -17.83 -25.29 -5.69
C SER A 298 -16.53 -25.68 -5.01
N SER A 299 -15.40 -25.37 -5.61
CA SER A 299 -14.07 -25.66 -5.07
C SER A 299 -13.06 -24.58 -5.43
N ILE A 300 -12.35 -24.11 -4.42
CA ILE A 300 -11.20 -23.22 -4.57
C ILE A 300 -9.99 -23.86 -3.90
N GLU A 301 -8.85 -23.89 -4.62
CA GLU A 301 -7.54 -24.21 -4.06
C GLU A 301 -6.71 -22.92 -4.01
N LEU A 302 -6.34 -22.46 -2.79
CA LEU A 302 -5.53 -21.26 -2.58
C LEU A 302 -4.14 -21.65 -2.04
N ASN A 303 -3.13 -21.55 -2.91
CA ASN A 303 -1.72 -21.75 -2.54
C ASN A 303 -0.94 -20.45 -2.70
N GLY A 304 -1.15 -19.50 -1.78
CA GLY A 304 -0.62 -18.13 -1.89
C GLY A 304 -1.37 -17.25 -2.90
N GLY A 305 -2.56 -17.67 -3.36
CA GLY A 305 -3.44 -16.86 -4.18
C GLY A 305 -4.26 -15.87 -3.35
N ILE A 306 -4.93 -14.94 -4.01
CA ILE A 306 -5.67 -13.83 -3.39
C ILE A 306 -7.13 -13.88 -3.82
N ILE A 307 -8.05 -13.79 -2.87
CA ILE A 307 -9.46 -13.43 -3.11
C ILE A 307 -9.64 -12.01 -2.60
N ASN A 308 -9.97 -11.10 -3.51
CA ASN A 308 -10.03 -9.67 -3.28
C ASN A 308 -11.46 -9.15 -3.46
N LEU A 309 -12.06 -8.66 -2.36
CA LEU A 309 -13.38 -8.05 -2.34
C LEU A 309 -13.31 -6.52 -2.18
N TYR A 310 -12.14 -5.89 -2.25
CA TYR A 310 -12.00 -4.44 -2.08
C TYR A 310 -12.72 -3.66 -3.17
N ASP A 311 -13.71 -2.87 -2.81
CA ASP A 311 -14.43 -1.96 -3.71
C ASP A 311 -13.50 -0.98 -4.44
N ALA A 312 -12.48 -0.49 -3.73
CA ALA A 312 -11.49 0.44 -4.31
C ALA A 312 -10.68 -0.20 -5.45
N ASP A 313 -10.39 -1.50 -5.38
CA ASP A 313 -9.70 -2.22 -6.44
C ASP A 313 -10.63 -2.46 -7.64
N VAL A 314 -11.91 -2.71 -7.41
CA VAL A 314 -12.93 -2.81 -8.47
C VAL A 314 -13.01 -1.50 -9.26
N GLU A 315 -13.10 -0.37 -8.59
CA GLU A 315 -13.13 0.96 -9.22
C GLU A 315 -11.86 1.23 -10.04
N ARG A 316 -10.69 0.85 -9.49
CA ARG A 316 -9.41 0.97 -10.18
C ARG A 316 -9.38 0.16 -11.47
N TYR A 317 -9.80 -1.11 -11.44
CA TYR A 317 -9.84 -1.96 -12.63
C TYR A 317 -10.75 -1.40 -13.71
N TRP A 318 -11.88 -0.83 -13.35
CA TRP A 318 -12.79 -0.23 -14.32
C TRP A 318 -12.23 0.99 -15.00
N LYS A 319 -11.52 1.83 -14.24
CA LYS A 319 -10.79 2.97 -14.81
C LYS A 319 -9.68 2.51 -15.75
N GLU A 320 -8.94 1.49 -15.38
CA GLU A 320 -7.88 0.92 -16.21
C GLU A 320 -8.42 0.28 -17.50
N LEU A 321 -9.58 -0.36 -17.44
CA LEU A 321 -10.25 -0.94 -18.60
C LEU A 321 -10.93 0.10 -19.49
N GLY A 322 -11.02 1.37 -19.05
CA GLY A 322 -11.64 2.47 -19.79
C GLY A 322 -13.17 2.39 -19.89
N ILE A 323 -13.82 1.64 -19.01
CA ILE A 323 -15.28 1.47 -18.99
C ILE A 323 -15.95 2.28 -17.88
N TRP A 324 -15.21 3.00 -17.06
CA TRP A 324 -15.74 3.80 -15.97
C TRP A 324 -16.84 4.79 -16.39
N ASP A 325 -16.62 5.50 -17.49
CA ASP A 325 -17.61 6.44 -18.01
C ASP A 325 -18.89 5.79 -18.52
N LEU A 326 -18.80 4.54 -19.01
CA LEU A 326 -19.95 3.74 -19.43
C LEU A 326 -20.79 3.29 -18.23
N ILE A 327 -20.13 3.05 -17.10
CA ILE A 327 -20.73 2.60 -15.87
C ILE A 327 -21.47 3.74 -15.16
N GLN A 328 -20.88 4.94 -15.11
CA GLN A 328 -21.50 6.11 -14.49
C GLN A 328 -22.72 6.64 -15.24
N ASN A 329 -22.87 6.36 -16.51
CA ASN A 329 -23.97 6.86 -17.36
C ASN A 329 -25.25 6.02 -17.25
N GLU A 330 -25.81 5.82 -16.05
CA GLU A 330 -27.15 5.23 -15.77
C GLU A 330 -27.50 3.89 -16.46
N ALA A 331 -26.64 3.41 -17.34
CA ALA A 331 -26.86 2.20 -18.11
C ALA A 331 -26.57 0.92 -17.31
N PHE A 332 -25.73 1.01 -16.31
CA PHE A 332 -25.40 -0.04 -15.35
C PHE A 332 -25.89 0.42 -13.98
N ASP A 333 -26.91 -0.25 -13.46
CA ASP A 333 -27.34 -0.08 -12.09
C ASP A 333 -26.38 -0.86 -11.19
N MET A 334 -25.13 -0.40 -11.18
CA MET A 334 -24.10 -0.94 -10.33
C MET A 334 -24.06 -0.07 -9.08
N ASN A 335 -24.67 -0.57 -8.05
CA ASN A 335 -24.59 0.01 -6.74
C ASN A 335 -23.17 -0.17 -6.19
N VAL A 336 -22.27 0.73 -6.60
CA VAL A 336 -20.89 0.81 -6.13
C VAL A 336 -20.81 1.47 -4.75
N GLU A 337 -21.91 2.03 -4.25
CA GLU A 337 -21.93 2.71 -2.96
C GLU A 337 -22.09 1.70 -1.82
N GLY A 338 -20.97 1.38 -1.16
CA GLY A 338 -20.94 0.91 0.24
C GLY A 338 -21.72 -0.33 0.56
N LYS A 339 -21.84 -1.29 -0.36
CA LYS A 339 -22.45 -2.58 -0.09
C LYS A 339 -21.40 -3.63 0.14
N HIS A 340 -21.63 -4.37 1.22
CA HIS A 340 -20.85 -5.55 1.54
C HIS A 340 -21.01 -6.62 0.47
N ASP A 341 -19.90 -7.23 0.13
CA ASP A 341 -19.83 -8.40 -0.72
C ASP A 341 -19.69 -9.69 0.11
N TYR A 342 -19.94 -10.82 -0.49
CA TYR A 342 -19.64 -12.09 0.13
C TYR A 342 -19.16 -13.10 -0.89
N VAL A 343 -18.32 -14.02 -0.43
CA VAL A 343 -17.94 -15.20 -1.18
C VAL A 343 -18.37 -16.45 -0.42
N ARG A 344 -19.06 -17.36 -1.11
CA ARG A 344 -19.43 -18.69 -0.57
C ARG A 344 -18.62 -19.75 -1.28
N ILE A 345 -17.88 -20.54 -0.52
CA ILE A 345 -16.97 -21.58 -1.00
C ILE A 345 -17.45 -22.94 -0.51
N GLY A 346 -17.78 -23.83 -1.45
CA GLY A 346 -18.21 -25.19 -1.13
C GLY A 346 -17.07 -26.02 -0.55
N HIS A 347 -15.88 -25.94 -1.15
CA HIS A 347 -14.69 -26.64 -0.64
C HIS A 347 -13.43 -25.81 -0.82
N LEU A 348 -12.83 -25.37 0.29
CA LEU A 348 -11.56 -24.61 0.31
C LEU A 348 -10.39 -25.53 0.61
N LYS A 349 -9.36 -25.49 -0.26
CA LYS A 349 -8.10 -26.23 -0.11
C LYS A 349 -6.89 -25.31 -0.15
N GLY A 350 -5.73 -25.86 0.21
CA GLY A 350 -4.44 -25.19 0.11
C GLY A 350 -4.05 -24.42 1.36
N ASN A 351 -3.00 -23.62 1.22
CA ASN A 351 -2.45 -22.82 2.31
C ASN A 351 -1.92 -21.48 1.81
N GLY A 352 -1.87 -20.50 2.71
CA GLY A 352 -1.28 -19.21 2.42
C GLY A 352 -2.14 -18.28 1.55
N GLY A 353 -3.38 -18.66 1.25
CA GLY A 353 -4.33 -17.79 0.55
C GLY A 353 -4.64 -16.55 1.35
N ILE A 354 -4.90 -15.43 0.67
CA ILE A 354 -5.20 -14.13 1.27
C ILE A 354 -6.63 -13.75 0.92
N PHE A 355 -7.43 -13.39 1.93
CA PHE A 355 -8.75 -12.81 1.77
C PHE A 355 -8.67 -11.32 2.09
N ARG A 356 -8.89 -10.47 1.10
CA ARG A 356 -8.97 -9.03 1.22
C ARG A 356 -10.42 -8.62 1.35
N LEU A 357 -10.75 -7.95 2.45
CA LEU A 357 -12.13 -7.67 2.83
C LEU A 357 -12.31 -6.19 3.19
N ASP A 358 -13.37 -5.57 2.67
CA ASP A 358 -13.88 -4.30 3.16
C ASP A 358 -14.70 -4.52 4.43
N LEU A 359 -14.28 -3.90 5.52
CA LEU A 359 -14.88 -4.11 6.83
C LEU A 359 -15.23 -2.79 7.51
N ASN A 360 -16.36 -2.77 8.21
CA ASN A 360 -16.85 -1.61 8.93
C ASN A 360 -17.29 -2.00 10.35
N GLY A 361 -16.55 -1.56 11.36
CA GLY A 361 -16.85 -1.79 12.77
C GLY A 361 -18.00 -0.95 13.30
N ASP A 362 -18.26 0.22 12.69
CA ASP A 362 -19.32 1.14 13.06
C ASP A 362 -20.67 0.69 12.50
N ASP A 363 -20.67 0.19 11.26
CA ASP A 363 -21.85 -0.41 10.62
C ASP A 363 -21.49 -1.78 10.04
N LYS A 364 -21.66 -2.82 10.84
CA LYS A 364 -21.32 -4.20 10.47
C LYS A 364 -22.09 -4.71 9.26
N THR A 365 -23.20 -4.05 8.88
CA THR A 365 -23.96 -4.40 7.68
C THR A 365 -23.25 -4.04 6.39
N GLN A 366 -22.20 -3.23 6.49
CA GLN A 366 -21.35 -2.82 5.38
C GLN A 366 -20.01 -3.59 5.36
N SER A 367 -19.97 -4.78 5.94
CA SER A 367 -18.76 -5.60 6.00
C SER A 367 -18.87 -6.80 5.09
N ASP A 368 -17.78 -7.09 4.39
CA ASP A 368 -17.65 -8.30 3.59
C ASP A 368 -17.65 -9.57 4.43
N MET A 369 -18.09 -10.68 3.83
CA MET A 369 -18.19 -11.96 4.51
C MET A 369 -17.64 -13.12 3.69
N VAL A 370 -17.01 -14.06 4.38
CA VAL A 370 -16.55 -15.33 3.80
C VAL A 370 -17.31 -16.49 4.40
N TYR A 371 -17.98 -17.28 3.56
CA TYR A 371 -18.72 -18.48 3.96
C TYR A 371 -18.03 -19.73 3.42
N ILE A 372 -17.63 -20.65 4.28
CA ILE A 372 -16.90 -21.87 3.90
C ILE A 372 -17.66 -23.09 4.39
N GLU A 373 -18.19 -23.89 3.46
CA GLU A 373 -18.98 -25.08 3.79
C GLU A 373 -18.10 -26.26 4.21
N SER A 374 -16.95 -26.41 3.60
CA SER A 374 -15.96 -27.42 3.96
C SER A 374 -14.57 -26.99 3.55
N GLY A 375 -13.53 -27.55 4.16
CA GLY A 375 -12.18 -27.30 3.73
C GLY A 375 -11.14 -27.48 4.80
N GLU A 376 -9.90 -27.21 4.41
CA GLU A 376 -8.71 -27.32 5.22
C GLU A 376 -7.68 -26.26 4.85
N GLY A 377 -6.70 -26.06 5.73
CA GLY A 377 -5.58 -25.17 5.49
C GLY A 377 -5.59 -23.91 6.34
N THR A 378 -4.48 -23.19 6.27
CA THR A 378 -4.32 -21.90 6.95
C THR A 378 -4.22 -20.79 5.93
N HIS A 379 -5.11 -19.81 6.05
CA HIS A 379 -5.21 -18.68 5.16
C HIS A 379 -5.04 -17.37 5.93
N TYR A 380 -4.82 -16.29 5.20
CA TYR A 380 -4.62 -14.96 5.76
C TYR A 380 -5.83 -14.07 5.47
N PHE A 381 -6.08 -13.19 6.41
CA PHE A 381 -7.06 -12.14 6.34
C PHE A 381 -6.33 -10.78 6.23
N GLU A 382 -6.80 -9.89 5.37
CA GLU A 382 -6.24 -8.55 5.15
C GLU A 382 -7.40 -7.55 5.01
N PRO A 383 -7.63 -6.67 6.02
CA PRO A 383 -8.69 -5.66 5.95
C PRO A 383 -8.23 -4.43 5.18
N TYR A 384 -9.16 -3.72 4.54
CA TYR A 384 -8.86 -2.49 3.80
C TYR A 384 -9.03 -1.22 4.63
N ASN A 385 -10.22 -0.93 5.09
CA ASN A 385 -10.56 0.34 5.74
C ASN A 385 -10.29 0.30 7.24
N LEU A 386 -9.01 0.34 7.64
CA LEU A 386 -8.60 0.20 9.05
C LEU A 386 -9.25 1.21 10.00
N GLN A 387 -9.53 2.43 9.53
CA GLN A 387 -10.19 3.46 10.34
C GLN A 387 -11.60 3.08 10.78
N LEU A 388 -12.34 2.40 9.90
CA LEU A 388 -13.68 1.91 10.22
C LEU A 388 -13.66 0.77 11.24
N LEU A 389 -12.46 0.30 11.64
CA LEU A 389 -12.28 -0.77 12.61
C LEU A 389 -11.95 -0.27 14.02
N GLU A 390 -11.78 1.03 14.23
CA GLU A 390 -11.36 1.60 15.52
C GLU A 390 -12.37 1.39 16.65
N SER A 391 -13.65 1.26 16.29
CA SER A 391 -14.72 0.95 17.24
C SER A 391 -14.75 -0.51 17.73
N ILE A 392 -13.90 -1.38 17.20
CA ILE A 392 -13.90 -2.81 17.55
C ILE A 392 -13.19 -3.02 18.90
N THR A 393 -13.97 -3.54 19.84
CA THR A 393 -13.55 -3.89 21.20
C THR A 393 -13.98 -5.31 21.53
N PRO A 394 -13.54 -5.92 22.64
CA PRO A 394 -14.02 -7.23 23.05
C PRO A 394 -15.53 -7.33 23.24
N GLU A 395 -16.22 -6.20 23.49
CA GLU A 395 -17.68 -6.08 23.63
C GLU A 395 -18.37 -5.79 22.28
N ASN A 396 -17.63 -5.27 21.29
CA ASN A 396 -18.10 -4.94 19.95
C ASN A 396 -17.24 -5.62 18.88
N THR A 397 -17.32 -6.93 18.76
CA THR A 397 -16.52 -7.74 17.82
C THR A 397 -17.11 -7.71 16.40
N LEU A 398 -16.28 -7.92 15.38
CA LEU A 398 -16.71 -7.96 13.97
C LEU A 398 -16.39 -9.31 13.34
N THR A 399 -17.43 -10.06 12.98
CA THR A 399 -17.31 -11.32 12.23
C THR A 399 -16.94 -11.05 10.77
N PHE A 400 -16.00 -11.82 10.23
CA PHE A 400 -15.61 -11.76 8.83
C PHE A 400 -15.70 -13.11 8.10
N ALA A 401 -15.75 -14.24 8.84
CA ALA A 401 -15.89 -15.54 8.22
C ALA A 401 -16.68 -16.53 9.08
N LEU A 402 -17.55 -17.31 8.43
CA LEU A 402 -18.21 -18.48 9.01
C LEU A 402 -17.72 -19.74 8.29
N VAL A 403 -17.37 -20.75 9.09
CA VAL A 403 -16.85 -22.04 8.63
C VAL A 403 -17.76 -23.14 9.18
N ALA A 404 -18.30 -23.95 8.30
CA ALA A 404 -19.23 -24.99 8.69
C ALA A 404 -18.55 -26.11 9.52
N LYS A 405 -19.36 -26.85 10.26
CA LYS A 405 -18.92 -27.95 11.12
C LYS A 405 -18.12 -29.01 10.36
N GLY A 406 -17.02 -29.43 10.95
CA GLY A 406 -16.16 -30.49 10.37
C GLY A 406 -15.07 -29.96 9.43
N SER A 407 -15.08 -28.69 9.10
CA SER A 407 -14.02 -28.02 8.37
C SER A 407 -12.86 -27.67 9.31
N SER A 408 -11.62 -27.75 8.81
CA SER A 408 -10.40 -27.43 9.58
C SER A 408 -9.69 -26.16 9.11
N VAL A 409 -10.39 -25.30 8.38
CA VAL A 409 -9.87 -24.01 7.89
C VAL A 409 -9.52 -23.09 9.06
N GLN A 410 -8.34 -22.50 8.99
CA GLN A 410 -7.83 -21.54 9.97
C GLN A 410 -7.55 -20.21 9.28
N PHE A 411 -7.84 -19.10 9.98
CA PHE A 411 -7.44 -17.77 9.55
C PHE A 411 -6.34 -17.22 10.46
N ARG A 412 -5.47 -16.39 9.86
CA ARG A 412 -4.47 -15.60 10.57
C ARG A 412 -4.49 -14.18 10.00
N ASP A 413 -4.09 -13.24 10.82
CA ASP A 413 -3.82 -11.91 10.34
C ASP A 413 -2.65 -11.94 9.34
N LYS A 414 -2.77 -11.20 8.24
CA LYS A 414 -1.73 -11.11 7.22
C LYS A 414 -0.51 -10.35 7.73
N GLN A 415 -0.75 -9.34 8.54
CA GLN A 415 0.26 -8.50 9.15
C GLN A 415 -0.08 -8.33 10.63
N ASN A 416 0.89 -8.53 11.52
CA ASN A 416 0.66 -8.28 12.95
C ASN A 416 0.36 -6.80 13.23
N ILE A 417 0.94 -5.90 12.41
CA ILE A 417 0.80 -4.46 12.52
C ILE A 417 0.58 -3.88 11.13
N TYR A 418 -0.50 -3.13 10.97
CA TYR A 418 -0.79 -2.37 9.76
C TYR A 418 -0.35 -0.93 9.95
N GLY A 419 0.77 -0.57 9.35
CA GLY A 419 1.33 0.78 9.42
C GLY A 419 0.52 1.77 8.61
N GLN A 420 0.15 2.87 9.25
CA GLN A 420 -0.44 4.05 8.64
C GLN A 420 0.42 5.28 8.93
N ALA A 421 -0.10 6.48 8.66
CA ALA A 421 0.65 7.71 8.83
C ALA A 421 1.03 7.97 10.31
N LEU A 422 0.06 8.25 11.16
CA LEU A 422 0.28 8.57 12.57
C LEU A 422 0.06 7.39 13.50
N VAL A 423 -0.77 6.43 13.10
CA VAL A 423 -1.11 5.28 13.94
C VAL A 423 -0.83 3.97 13.25
N ASP A 424 -0.36 3.00 14.00
CA ASP A 424 -0.28 1.61 13.59
C ASP A 424 -1.44 0.85 14.22
N TYR A 425 -2.12 0.03 13.39
CA TYR A 425 -3.24 -0.80 13.84
C TYR A 425 -2.76 -2.21 14.13
N GLU A 426 -2.99 -2.67 15.35
CA GLU A 426 -2.77 -4.05 15.76
C GLU A 426 -4.12 -4.74 15.93
N LEU A 427 -4.36 -5.78 15.12
CA LEU A 427 -5.60 -6.52 15.10
C LEU A 427 -5.47 -7.82 15.90
N GLU A 428 -6.41 -8.07 16.78
CA GLU A 428 -6.56 -9.35 17.48
C GLU A 428 -7.69 -10.16 16.83
N ILE A 429 -7.33 -11.21 16.08
CA ILE A 429 -8.30 -12.15 15.49
C ILE A 429 -8.56 -13.29 16.48
N ALA A 430 -9.80 -13.68 16.59
CA ALA A 430 -10.24 -14.78 17.41
C ALA A 430 -11.26 -15.67 16.69
N LYS A 431 -11.52 -16.83 17.25
CA LYS A 431 -12.57 -17.75 16.80
C LYS A 431 -13.46 -18.20 17.94
N LYS A 432 -14.72 -18.46 17.61
CA LYS A 432 -15.69 -19.11 18.49
C LYS A 432 -16.21 -20.37 17.79
N GLU A 433 -16.00 -21.52 18.40
CA GLU A 433 -16.54 -22.80 17.94
C GLU A 433 -17.92 -23.04 18.52
N GLY A 434 -18.77 -23.78 17.81
CA GLY A 434 -20.12 -24.11 18.24
C GLY A 434 -21.10 -22.94 18.06
N ILE A 435 -21.23 -22.45 16.85
CA ILE A 435 -22.23 -21.40 16.49
C ILE A 435 -23.63 -21.88 16.84
N THR A 436 -24.37 -21.06 17.58
CA THR A 436 -25.75 -21.36 17.99
C THR A 436 -26.76 -20.67 17.10
N LYS A 437 -28.04 -21.09 17.19
CA LYS A 437 -29.15 -20.36 16.53
C LYS A 437 -29.28 -18.91 17.02
N GLU A 438 -28.94 -18.67 18.28
CA GLU A 438 -28.97 -17.32 18.87
C GLU A 438 -27.87 -16.44 18.23
N ASP A 439 -26.66 -16.98 18.04
CA ASP A 439 -25.58 -16.29 17.35
C ASP A 439 -26.00 -15.91 15.92
N LEU A 440 -26.58 -16.86 15.18
CA LEU A 440 -27.04 -16.62 13.80
C LEU A 440 -28.20 -15.61 13.72
N ASN A 441 -29.01 -15.51 14.75
CA ASN A 441 -30.16 -14.62 14.82
C ASN A 441 -29.86 -13.29 15.53
N ASN A 442 -28.65 -13.10 16.03
CA ASN A 442 -28.29 -11.85 16.69
C ASN A 442 -28.30 -10.69 15.67
N PRO A 443 -29.10 -9.62 15.90
CA PRO A 443 -29.14 -8.47 15.00
C PRO A 443 -27.81 -7.71 14.92
N ASP A 444 -26.96 -7.80 15.94
CA ASP A 444 -25.64 -7.18 15.96
C ASP A 444 -24.62 -7.94 15.09
N ASN A 445 -24.90 -9.19 14.76
CA ASN A 445 -24.16 -9.94 13.78
C ASN A 445 -24.83 -9.70 12.42
N ALA A 446 -24.35 -8.76 11.66
CA ALA A 446 -24.85 -8.48 10.32
C ALA A 446 -24.36 -9.56 9.34
N TYR A 447 -24.91 -10.75 9.46
CA TYR A 447 -24.82 -11.71 8.38
C TYR A 447 -25.68 -11.23 7.23
N TRP A 448 -25.16 -11.29 6.04
CA TRP A 448 -25.73 -10.70 4.83
C TRP A 448 -27.22 -11.01 4.60
N ASP A 449 -27.71 -12.12 5.11
CA ASP A 449 -29.08 -12.62 4.85
C ASP A 449 -30.18 -12.05 5.77
N LYS A 450 -29.84 -11.24 6.77
CA LYS A 450 -30.86 -10.70 7.70
C LYS A 450 -31.60 -9.48 7.19
N THR A 451 -31.05 -8.76 6.24
CA THR A 451 -31.63 -7.50 5.74
C THR A 451 -32.78 -7.71 4.74
N ALA A 452 -32.91 -8.89 4.18
CA ALA A 452 -34.06 -9.23 3.37
C ALA A 452 -35.24 -9.64 4.29
N ASN A 453 -36.01 -8.68 4.77
CA ASN A 453 -37.38 -8.90 5.25
C ASN A 453 -38.24 -9.39 4.08
N ILE A 454 -37.93 -10.57 3.58
CA ILE A 454 -38.76 -11.21 2.57
C ILE A 454 -39.85 -11.91 3.32
N ASP A 455 -41.08 -11.41 3.16
CA ASP A 455 -42.25 -12.09 3.65
C ASP A 455 -42.34 -13.47 2.96
N ALA A 456 -42.07 -14.52 3.70
CA ALA A 456 -42.08 -15.90 3.19
C ALA A 456 -43.44 -16.31 2.60
N THR A 457 -44.50 -15.52 2.81
CA THR A 457 -45.81 -15.76 2.21
C THR A 457 -45.97 -15.14 0.83
N THR A 458 -45.13 -14.19 0.44
CA THR A 458 -45.18 -13.46 -0.83
C THR A 458 -43.92 -13.64 -1.66
N ALA A 459 -42.83 -14.19 -1.07
CA ALA A 459 -41.56 -14.40 -1.79
C ALA A 459 -41.75 -15.53 -2.81
N ASP A 460 -41.31 -15.29 -4.02
CA ASP A 460 -41.12 -16.34 -5.03
C ASP A 460 -40.14 -17.41 -4.49
N GLN A 461 -40.36 -18.69 -4.80
CA GLN A 461 -39.44 -19.78 -4.41
C GLN A 461 -38.03 -19.57 -4.92
N ALA A 462 -37.85 -18.89 -6.05
CA ALA A 462 -36.55 -18.43 -6.55
C ALA A 462 -35.84 -17.44 -5.62
N GLU A 463 -36.57 -16.66 -4.85
CA GLU A 463 -36.06 -15.72 -3.87
C GLU A 463 -35.59 -16.42 -2.59
N LEU A 464 -36.29 -17.50 -2.20
CA LEU A 464 -35.89 -18.35 -1.09
C LEU A 464 -34.61 -19.17 -1.41
N ALA A 465 -34.46 -19.59 -2.65
CA ALA A 465 -33.27 -20.32 -3.10
C ALA A 465 -31.98 -19.43 -3.16
N ARG A 466 -32.13 -18.12 -3.08
CA ARG A 466 -31.01 -17.16 -3.06
C ARG A 466 -30.38 -17.00 -1.69
N LYS A 467 -31.03 -17.49 -0.64
CA LYS A 467 -30.54 -17.34 0.72
C LYS A 467 -29.53 -18.41 1.05
N ILE A 468 -28.39 -17.98 1.65
CA ILE A 468 -27.50 -18.92 2.30
C ILE A 468 -28.30 -19.56 3.43
N ASP A 469 -28.43 -20.91 3.45
CA ASP A 469 -28.99 -21.59 4.59
C ASP A 469 -28.01 -21.48 5.76
N MET A 470 -28.24 -20.50 6.61
CA MET A 470 -27.39 -20.25 7.77
C MET A 470 -27.35 -21.44 8.75
N ASN A 471 -28.31 -22.37 8.67
CA ASN A 471 -28.25 -23.58 9.47
C ASN A 471 -27.08 -24.50 9.15
N GLU A 472 -26.49 -24.39 7.97
CA GLU A 472 -25.25 -25.10 7.59
C GLU A 472 -24.07 -24.74 8.48
N PHE A 473 -24.08 -23.54 9.05
CA PHE A 473 -23.02 -23.05 9.93
C PHE A 473 -23.29 -23.35 11.42
N LEU A 474 -24.42 -24.00 11.77
CA LEU A 474 -24.65 -24.44 13.14
C LEU A 474 -23.57 -25.42 13.61
N ASP A 475 -23.14 -25.27 14.85
CA ASP A 475 -22.00 -25.98 15.43
C ASP A 475 -20.65 -25.77 14.71
N GLY A 476 -20.61 -24.88 13.75
CA GLY A 476 -19.40 -24.46 13.02
C GLY A 476 -18.52 -23.47 13.80
N THR A 477 -17.63 -22.79 13.10
CA THR A 477 -16.68 -21.82 13.66
C THR A 477 -16.94 -20.43 13.11
N ASN A 478 -17.09 -19.46 14.01
CA ASN A 478 -17.12 -18.04 13.68
C ASN A 478 -15.71 -17.45 13.87
N TRP A 479 -15.18 -16.78 12.83
CA TRP A 479 -13.95 -16.02 12.87
C TRP A 479 -14.26 -14.52 12.88
N PHE A 480 -13.65 -13.80 13.83
CA PHE A 480 -13.94 -12.39 14.05
C PHE A 480 -12.71 -11.60 14.50
N ILE A 481 -12.72 -10.30 14.25
CA ILE A 481 -11.81 -9.35 14.88
C ILE A 481 -12.34 -9.08 16.29
N ARG A 482 -11.54 -9.41 17.28
CA ARG A 482 -11.88 -9.26 18.70
C ARG A 482 -11.60 -7.86 19.20
N ARG A 483 -10.47 -7.28 18.77
CA ARG A 483 -10.01 -5.98 19.21
C ARG A 483 -9.12 -5.35 18.14
N VAL A 484 -9.20 -4.04 18.05
CA VAL A 484 -8.24 -3.21 17.33
C VAL A 484 -7.57 -2.30 18.33
N THR A 485 -6.23 -2.26 18.31
CA THR A 485 -5.43 -1.40 19.18
C THR A 485 -4.65 -0.44 18.31
N LEU A 486 -4.78 0.85 18.60
CA LEU A 486 -4.01 1.89 17.94
C LEU A 486 -2.75 2.16 18.75
N LYS A 487 -1.61 2.23 18.06
CA LYS A 487 -0.32 2.61 18.61
C LYS A 487 0.26 3.74 17.79
N GLU A 488 1.11 4.54 18.40
CA GLU A 488 1.90 5.52 17.66
C GLU A 488 2.70 4.81 16.57
N SER A 489 2.63 5.32 15.34
CA SER A 489 3.29 4.68 14.22
C SER A 489 4.81 4.81 14.28
N ALA A 490 5.52 3.85 13.69
CA ALA A 490 6.97 3.97 13.56
C ALA A 490 7.40 5.23 12.77
N ALA A 491 6.57 5.72 11.86
CA ALA A 491 6.82 6.98 11.16
C ALA A 491 6.70 8.17 12.10
N ALA A 492 5.64 8.24 12.92
CA ALA A 492 5.46 9.29 13.92
C ALA A 492 6.59 9.31 14.96
N VAL A 493 6.97 8.14 15.49
CA VAL A 493 8.12 8.01 16.42
C VAL A 493 9.41 8.53 15.78
N GLY A 494 9.70 8.15 14.54
CA GLY A 494 10.90 8.62 13.84
C GLY A 494 10.88 10.13 13.54
N MET A 495 9.73 10.68 13.18
CA MET A 495 9.56 12.12 12.97
C MET A 495 9.73 12.91 14.28
N THR A 496 9.21 12.39 15.40
CA THR A 496 9.45 12.94 16.74
C THR A 496 10.94 12.94 17.05
N GLY A 497 11.65 11.85 16.76
CA GLY A 497 13.11 11.76 16.90
C GLY A 497 13.88 12.78 16.07
N ALA A 498 13.43 13.08 14.85
CA ALA A 498 14.05 14.09 13.99
C ALA A 498 13.87 15.51 14.57
N GLY A 499 12.67 15.85 15.06
CA GLY A 499 12.40 17.12 15.73
C GLY A 499 13.23 17.28 17.01
N TYR A 500 13.30 16.24 17.81
CA TYR A 500 14.10 16.22 19.05
C TYR A 500 15.58 16.45 18.74
N ALA A 501 16.15 15.77 17.76
CA ALA A 501 17.55 15.94 17.37
C ALA A 501 17.87 17.37 16.92
N SER A 502 16.97 17.99 16.17
CA SER A 502 17.11 19.39 15.73
C SER A 502 17.08 20.37 16.90
N TYR A 503 16.09 20.20 17.79
CA TYR A 503 15.95 21.02 18.99
C TYR A 503 17.20 20.95 19.88
N ASP A 504 17.69 19.74 20.19
CA ASP A 504 18.90 19.54 20.99
C ASP A 504 20.15 20.18 20.34
N ALA A 505 20.24 20.08 19.01
CA ALA A 505 21.34 20.73 18.28
C ALA A 505 21.26 22.27 18.36
N ALA A 506 20.06 22.84 18.38
CA ALA A 506 19.84 24.28 18.47
C ALA A 506 20.19 24.85 19.86
N ILE A 507 19.81 24.10 20.92
CA ILE A 507 20.03 24.57 22.34
C ILE A 507 21.39 24.17 22.90
N GLU A 508 22.24 23.43 22.15
CA GLU A 508 23.56 23.02 22.63
C GLU A 508 24.36 24.22 23.19
N MET A 509 24.81 24.12 24.42
CA MET A 509 25.49 25.21 25.09
C MET A 509 26.96 25.38 24.65
N ASP A 510 27.38 26.59 24.27
CA ASP A 510 28.78 26.90 24.04
C ASP A 510 29.46 27.32 25.36
N ARG A 511 30.78 27.11 25.46
CA ARG A 511 31.57 27.40 26.64
C ARG A 511 32.82 28.16 26.25
N ARG A 512 33.30 29.02 27.16
CA ARG A 512 34.52 29.80 27.00
C ARG A 512 35.74 28.91 26.68
N ASP A 513 35.92 27.80 27.38
CA ASP A 513 37.08 26.90 27.20
C ASP A 513 37.14 26.25 25.82
N ARG A 514 36.04 26.13 25.12
CA ARG A 514 36.01 25.66 23.74
C ARG A 514 36.53 26.69 22.74
N ARG A 515 36.47 27.99 23.07
CA ARG A 515 36.81 29.11 22.18
C ARG A 515 38.18 29.72 22.48
N LEU A 516 38.56 29.89 23.71
CA LEU A 516 39.75 30.58 24.14
C LEU A 516 40.74 29.62 24.80
N ALA A 517 41.99 29.64 24.34
CA ALA A 517 43.08 28.94 24.96
C ALA A 517 43.44 29.59 26.31
N GLU A 518 44.06 28.81 27.20
CA GLU A 518 44.44 29.31 28.55
C GLU A 518 45.34 30.51 28.59
N GLN A 519 46.05 30.76 27.51
CA GLN A 519 46.99 31.89 27.38
C GLN A 519 46.34 33.27 27.32
N VAL A 520 45.07 33.35 27.00
CA VAL A 520 44.32 34.59 27.07
C VAL A 520 44.17 35.05 28.52
N ARG A 521 44.64 34.29 29.48
CA ARG A 521 44.70 34.68 30.88
C ARG A 521 45.76 35.72 31.18
N ASP A 522 46.88 35.74 30.42
CA ASP A 522 47.88 36.83 30.46
C ASP A 522 47.52 37.90 29.42
N ILE A 523 46.41 38.57 29.64
CA ILE A 523 45.81 39.54 28.71
C ILE A 523 46.75 40.72 28.45
N GLU A 524 47.75 40.98 29.25
CA GLU A 524 48.62 42.14 29.11
C GLU A 524 49.51 42.15 27.82
N LYS A 525 49.51 41.01 27.03
CA LYS A 525 50.39 40.89 25.87
C LYS A 525 49.84 40.11 24.66
N SER A 526 48.53 39.86 24.62
CA SER A 526 48.01 39.04 23.54
C SER A 526 47.54 39.86 22.35
N ASP A 527 48.11 39.59 21.21
CA ASP A 527 47.74 40.07 19.91
C ASP A 527 46.38 39.54 19.45
N ASN A 528 45.98 39.86 18.21
CA ASN A 528 44.79 39.26 17.58
C ASN A 528 44.96 37.74 17.47
N GLY A 529 43.88 37.02 17.59
CA GLY A 529 43.88 35.57 17.48
C GLY A 529 43.07 35.10 16.25
N LEU A 530 43.62 34.18 15.48
CA LEU A 530 42.89 33.39 14.48
C LEU A 530 42.90 31.92 14.94
N TRP A 531 41.80 31.26 14.92
CA TRP A 531 41.74 29.87 15.36
C TRP A 531 40.76 29.03 14.54
N VAL A 532 41.08 27.73 14.47
CA VAL A 532 40.22 26.71 13.88
C VAL A 532 40.05 25.59 14.90
N ARG A 533 38.84 25.16 15.09
CA ARG A 533 38.50 23.97 15.89
C ARG A 533 37.80 22.95 15.02
N VAL A 534 38.23 21.72 15.08
CA VAL A 534 37.54 20.58 14.52
C VAL A 534 36.99 19.74 15.68
N HIS A 535 35.81 19.18 15.50
CA HIS A 535 35.20 18.33 16.49
C HIS A 535 34.52 17.14 15.83
N HIS A 536 34.48 16.03 16.56
CA HIS A 536 33.77 14.81 16.18
C HIS A 536 33.14 14.23 17.44
N GLY A 537 31.92 13.75 17.35
CA GLY A 537 31.22 13.21 18.50
C GLY A 537 29.87 12.64 18.15
N ARG A 538 29.20 12.22 19.19
CA ARG A 538 27.82 11.74 19.17
C ARG A 538 26.99 12.54 20.16
N SER A 539 25.76 12.87 19.76
CA SER A 539 24.70 13.31 20.66
C SER A 539 23.53 12.34 20.52
N GLY A 540 22.79 12.09 21.59
CA GLY A 540 21.65 11.21 21.53
C GLY A 540 20.71 11.43 22.72
N ALA A 541 19.44 11.11 22.51
CA ALA A 541 18.41 11.04 23.53
C ALA A 541 17.83 9.62 23.59
N GLU A 542 17.58 9.14 24.81
CA GLU A 542 17.10 7.77 25.08
C GLU A 542 15.80 7.48 24.31
N ASN A 543 15.81 6.36 23.54
CA ASN A 543 14.68 5.89 22.73
C ASN A 543 14.24 6.87 21.62
N GLN A 544 15.03 7.88 21.28
CA GLN A 544 14.67 8.86 20.27
C GLN A 544 15.64 8.84 19.09
N TYR A 545 16.89 9.29 19.31
CA TYR A 545 17.84 9.42 18.23
C TYR A 545 19.30 9.28 18.68
N ARG A 546 20.19 9.07 17.72
CA ARG A 546 21.63 9.26 17.81
C ARG A 546 22.10 10.06 16.61
N TRP A 547 22.88 11.13 16.87
CA TRP A 547 23.47 11.96 15.82
C TRP A 547 25.00 11.84 15.88
N ASP A 548 25.58 11.14 14.92
CA ASP A 548 27.03 11.05 14.72
C ASP A 548 27.49 12.24 13.88
N ARG A 549 28.24 13.14 14.50
CA ARG A 549 28.52 14.45 13.92
C ARG A 549 30.00 14.79 13.81
N THR A 550 30.35 15.53 12.77
CA THR A 550 31.67 16.12 12.56
C THR A 550 31.49 17.58 12.16
N GLY A 551 32.30 18.45 12.73
CA GLY A 551 32.20 19.86 12.40
C GLY A 551 33.51 20.61 12.53
N ALA A 552 33.49 21.83 12.01
CA ALA A 552 34.61 22.78 12.06
C ALA A 552 34.11 24.16 12.45
N THR A 553 34.88 24.83 13.29
CA THR A 553 34.67 26.22 13.68
C THR A 553 35.86 27.04 13.27
N VAL A 554 35.67 28.20 12.66
CA VAL A 554 36.70 29.19 12.38
C VAL A 554 36.38 30.45 13.14
N GLY A 555 37.32 30.98 13.90
CA GLY A 555 37.08 32.16 14.69
C GLY A 555 38.25 33.14 14.70
N ILE A 556 37.93 34.39 14.92
CA ILE A 556 38.85 35.48 15.08
C ILE A 556 38.51 36.27 16.36
N ASP A 557 39.49 36.67 17.07
CA ASP A 557 39.32 37.49 18.24
C ASP A 557 40.36 38.60 18.36
N ARG A 558 40.02 39.64 19.07
CA ARG A 558 40.91 40.79 19.24
C ARG A 558 40.82 41.33 20.68
N GLN A 559 41.94 41.66 21.24
CA GLN A 559 41.99 42.40 22.47
C GLN A 559 41.61 43.89 22.25
N ILE A 560 40.55 44.34 22.90
CA ILE A 560 40.01 45.71 22.75
C ILE A 560 40.57 46.60 23.85
N THR A 561 40.65 46.08 25.08
CA THR A 561 41.28 46.74 26.21
C THR A 561 42.18 45.74 26.93
N SER A 562 42.95 46.20 27.96
CA SER A 562 43.74 45.28 28.78
C SER A 562 42.99 44.13 29.41
N ASN A 563 41.69 44.32 29.57
CA ASN A 563 40.83 43.36 30.29
C ASN A 563 39.71 42.72 29.44
N ASN A 564 39.59 43.16 28.19
CA ASN A 564 38.44 42.79 27.39
C ASN A 564 38.87 42.26 25.99
N ARG A 565 38.35 41.12 25.57
CA ARG A 565 38.57 40.46 24.32
C ARG A 565 37.27 40.18 23.59
N LEU A 566 37.10 40.78 22.43
CA LEU A 566 35.96 40.62 21.54
C LEU A 566 36.30 39.67 20.40
N GLY A 567 35.38 38.79 20.01
CA GLY A 567 35.60 37.89 18.85
C GLY A 567 34.31 37.48 18.19
N ALA A 568 34.47 36.80 17.08
CA ALA A 568 33.41 36.19 16.33
C ALA A 568 33.87 34.84 15.76
N TYR A 569 32.93 33.95 15.56
CA TYR A 569 33.22 32.68 14.90
C TYR A 569 32.02 32.19 14.07
N PHE A 570 32.36 31.29 13.12
CA PHE A 570 31.42 30.54 12.32
C PHE A 570 31.66 29.06 12.53
N THR A 571 30.58 28.30 12.76
CA THR A 571 30.62 26.83 12.91
C THR A 571 29.76 26.19 11.85
N TYR A 572 30.30 25.13 11.24
CA TYR A 572 29.57 24.18 10.42
C TYR A 572 29.70 22.79 11.04
N THR A 573 28.57 22.10 11.22
CA THR A 573 28.52 20.72 11.73
C THR A 573 27.57 19.93 10.83
N GLN A 574 27.94 18.71 10.51
CA GLN A 574 27.08 17.78 9.77
C GLN A 574 27.22 16.38 10.35
N GLY A 575 26.23 15.53 10.09
CA GLY A 575 26.30 14.14 10.49
C GLY A 575 25.01 13.38 10.24
N ASP A 576 25.15 12.07 10.37
CA ASP A 576 24.07 11.12 10.17
C ASP A 576 23.28 10.94 11.46
N THR A 577 21.95 10.90 11.34
CA THR A 577 21.02 10.67 12.45
C THR A 577 20.42 9.28 12.32
N GLU A 578 20.55 8.48 13.35
CA GLU A 578 19.88 7.18 13.50
C GLU A 578 18.69 7.36 14.43
N PHE A 579 17.52 6.90 14.04
CA PHE A 579 16.32 6.91 14.89
C PHE A 579 16.18 5.58 15.61
N LEU A 580 15.96 5.64 16.92
CA LEU A 580 15.95 4.45 17.77
C LEU A 580 14.56 3.80 17.75
N ASP A 581 14.55 2.45 17.82
CA ASP A 581 13.35 1.60 17.81
C ASP A 581 12.48 1.64 16.55
N VAL A 582 12.91 2.38 15.52
CA VAL A 582 12.24 2.45 14.21
C VAL A 582 13.24 2.25 13.09
N ARG A 583 12.76 1.96 11.89
CA ARG A 583 13.61 1.95 10.70
C ARG A 583 13.72 3.35 10.15
N GLY A 584 14.94 3.75 9.86
CA GLY A 584 15.15 5.03 9.21
C GLY A 584 16.45 5.67 9.63
N ASP A 585 16.80 6.65 8.87
CA ASP A 585 18.01 7.47 9.04
C ASP A 585 17.72 8.90 8.58
N GLY A 586 18.60 9.80 8.89
CA GLY A 586 18.52 11.19 8.47
C GLY A 586 19.89 11.84 8.42
N ASP A 587 19.95 12.94 7.68
CA ASP A 587 21.09 13.83 7.62
C ASP A 587 20.77 15.14 8.32
N MET A 588 21.67 15.59 9.20
CA MET A 588 21.47 16.88 9.90
C MET A 588 22.69 17.77 9.74
N LYS A 589 22.45 19.05 9.46
CA LYS A 589 23.46 20.10 9.26
C LYS A 589 23.14 21.27 10.16
N ARG A 590 24.17 21.82 10.83
CA ARG A 590 24.04 23.03 11.65
C ARG A 590 25.01 24.08 11.16
N TYR A 591 24.49 25.27 10.95
CA TYR A 591 25.23 26.48 10.66
C TYR A 591 25.05 27.46 11.82
N GLU A 592 26.14 28.02 12.31
CA GLU A 592 26.09 28.96 13.46
C GLU A 592 27.06 30.10 13.26
N LEU A 593 26.60 31.33 13.46
CA LEU A 593 27.38 32.52 13.55
C LEU A 593 27.28 33.09 14.98
N ALA A 594 28.42 33.42 15.56
CA ALA A 594 28.43 33.94 16.93
C ALA A 594 29.40 35.13 17.10
N VAL A 595 29.06 35.97 18.06
CA VAL A 595 29.93 37.02 18.59
C VAL A 595 30.08 36.79 20.09
N PHE A 596 31.26 37.07 20.60
CA PHE A 596 31.51 36.91 22.05
C PHE A 596 32.40 38.02 22.58
N ASP A 597 32.25 38.32 23.89
CA ASP A 597 33.02 39.28 24.64
C ASP A 597 33.43 38.66 25.97
N THR A 598 34.74 38.57 26.23
CA THR A 598 35.31 38.03 27.44
C THR A 598 36.00 39.10 28.21
N LEU A 599 35.52 39.39 29.40
CA LEU A 599 36.05 40.36 30.35
C LEU A 599 36.81 39.66 31.49
N GLN A 600 38.11 39.93 31.64
CA GLN A 600 38.96 39.41 32.69
C GLN A 600 39.24 40.47 33.77
N LEU A 601 38.93 40.18 34.99
CA LEU A 601 39.14 41.07 36.15
C LEU A 601 39.93 40.36 37.27
N GLY A 602 41.23 40.31 37.07
CA GLY A 602 42.13 39.53 37.93
C GLY A 602 41.84 38.04 37.81
N GLN A 603 41.47 37.42 38.89
CA GLN A 603 41.10 36.00 38.90
C GLN A 603 39.67 35.70 38.43
N HIS A 604 38.82 36.72 38.24
CA HIS A 604 37.44 36.60 37.77
C HIS A 604 37.40 36.79 36.25
N TYR A 605 36.52 36.04 35.60
CA TYR A 605 36.15 36.34 34.22
C TYR A 605 34.64 36.32 34.05
N PHE A 606 34.20 37.11 33.10
CA PHE A 606 32.83 37.10 32.58
C PHE A 606 32.91 36.91 31.06
N ASP A 607 32.09 35.99 30.54
CA ASP A 607 32.07 35.70 29.12
C ASP A 607 30.62 35.78 28.63
N PHE A 608 30.39 36.61 27.63
CA PHE A 608 29.08 36.82 27.02
C PHE A 608 29.12 36.38 25.57
N VAL A 609 28.10 35.60 25.13
CA VAL A 609 28.02 35.09 23.77
C VAL A 609 26.63 35.32 23.22
N GLY A 610 26.57 35.83 21.99
CA GLY A 610 25.34 35.87 21.19
C GLY A 610 25.53 34.97 19.96
N ARG A 611 24.55 34.11 19.68
CA ARG A 611 24.58 33.13 18.59
C ARG A 611 23.31 33.22 17.77
N LEU A 612 23.46 33.03 16.46
CA LEU A 612 22.37 32.83 15.48
C LEU A 612 22.73 31.63 14.66
N GLY A 613 21.77 30.73 14.46
CA GLY A 613 22.05 29.52 13.70
C GLY A 613 20.82 28.94 13.05
N ARG A 614 21.09 27.95 12.20
CA ARG A 614 20.07 27.14 11.52
C ARG A 614 20.48 25.69 11.61
N VAL A 615 19.53 24.83 11.94
CA VAL A 615 19.59 23.38 11.79
C VAL A 615 18.75 23.00 10.59
N SER A 616 19.33 22.27 9.67
CA SER A 616 18.65 21.69 8.50
C SER A 616 18.64 20.18 8.67
N SER A 617 17.47 19.58 8.62
CA SER A 617 17.26 18.16 8.84
C SER A 617 16.54 17.54 7.64
N ASP A 618 17.01 16.39 7.21
CA ASP A 618 16.43 15.55 6.16
C ASP A 618 16.31 14.13 6.75
N PHE A 619 15.19 13.46 6.58
CA PHE A 619 14.96 12.15 7.17
C PHE A 619 14.08 11.24 6.33
N ASN A 620 14.24 9.93 6.56
CA ASN A 620 13.36 8.88 6.05
C ASN A 620 13.11 7.88 7.18
N VAL A 621 11.85 7.71 7.57
CA VAL A 621 11.45 6.95 8.76
C VAL A 621 10.21 6.11 8.51
N GLY A 622 10.04 5.03 9.30
CA GLY A 622 8.85 4.20 9.23
C GLY A 622 9.11 2.73 9.55
N ASN A 623 8.30 1.86 8.96
CA ASN A 623 8.41 0.41 9.05
C ASN A 623 8.27 -0.25 7.66
N GLN A 624 8.04 -1.56 7.61
CA GLN A 624 7.88 -2.28 6.32
C GLN A 624 6.58 -1.93 5.60
N SER A 625 5.53 -1.57 6.35
CA SER A 625 4.20 -1.29 5.82
C SER A 625 4.06 0.17 5.40
N TYR A 626 4.65 1.08 6.15
CA TYR A 626 4.56 2.51 5.92
C TYR A 626 5.88 3.21 6.22
N SER A 627 6.41 3.96 5.27
CA SER A 627 7.56 4.86 5.45
C SER A 627 7.28 6.20 4.81
N THR A 628 7.83 7.26 5.41
CA THR A 628 7.73 8.62 4.91
C THR A 628 9.07 9.33 5.03
N SER A 629 9.24 10.36 4.24
CA SER A 629 10.39 11.27 4.31
C SER A 629 9.92 12.71 4.44
N GLY A 630 10.78 13.55 4.97
CA GLY A 630 10.55 14.96 5.07
C GLY A 630 11.86 15.71 5.29
N ASP A 631 11.81 17.01 5.09
CA ASP A 631 12.90 17.93 5.35
C ASP A 631 12.36 19.20 5.99
N PHE A 632 13.13 19.79 6.87
CA PHE A 632 12.80 21.05 7.49
C PHE A 632 14.05 21.83 7.93
N ASP A 633 13.90 23.15 8.02
CA ASP A 633 14.89 24.07 8.56
C ASP A 633 14.36 24.69 9.86
N GLN A 634 15.21 24.76 10.88
CA GLN A 634 14.91 25.35 12.16
C GLN A 634 15.91 26.44 12.51
N ASP A 635 15.46 27.67 12.62
CA ASP A 635 16.29 28.80 13.03
C ASP A 635 16.34 28.94 14.54
N TYR A 636 17.45 29.42 15.08
CA TYR A 636 17.57 29.71 16.48
C TYR A 636 18.45 30.93 16.81
N ALA A 637 18.20 31.53 17.94
CA ALA A 637 19.01 32.59 18.50
C ALA A 637 19.29 32.30 19.98
N ALA A 638 20.51 32.46 20.43
CA ALA A 638 20.87 32.23 21.84
C ALA A 638 21.77 33.31 22.37
N VAL A 639 21.60 33.62 23.66
CA VAL A 639 22.53 34.44 24.44
C VAL A 639 22.96 33.66 25.68
N SER A 640 24.24 33.77 26.05
CA SER A 640 24.72 33.14 27.25
C SER A 640 25.66 34.07 28.03
N ALA A 641 25.72 33.90 29.32
CA ALA A 641 26.65 34.54 30.23
C ALA A 641 27.30 33.48 31.11
N GLU A 642 28.63 33.45 31.12
CA GLU A 642 29.43 32.58 31.95
C GLU A 642 30.30 33.41 32.90
N TYR A 643 30.34 33.00 34.16
CA TYR A 643 31.25 33.53 35.19
C TYR A 643 32.16 32.41 35.67
N GLY A 644 33.46 32.70 35.82
CA GLY A 644 34.41 31.81 36.47
C GLY A 644 35.40 32.53 37.34
N TYR A 645 35.89 31.79 38.32
CA TYR A 645 36.89 32.26 39.26
C TYR A 645 38.05 31.29 39.32
N GLN A 646 39.21 31.75 38.92
CA GLN A 646 40.43 30.95 38.91
C GLN A 646 41.26 31.11 40.16
N LEU A 647 41.44 30.03 40.88
CA LEU A 647 42.39 29.87 41.96
C LEU A 647 43.65 29.18 41.39
N LEU A 648 44.78 29.86 41.48
CA LEU A 648 46.08 29.32 41.02
C LEU A 648 47.06 29.32 42.20
N ASP A 649 47.74 28.22 42.43
CA ASP A 649 48.76 28.12 43.45
C ASP A 649 50.20 28.37 42.87
N THR A 650 51.19 28.47 43.74
CA THR A 650 52.58 28.71 43.35
C THR A 650 53.26 27.56 42.63
N ASN A 651 52.64 26.38 42.59
CA ASN A 651 53.07 25.18 41.89
C ASN A 651 52.40 24.98 40.52
N GLY A 652 51.55 25.95 40.14
CA GLY A 652 50.79 25.90 38.90
C GLY A 652 49.52 25.04 38.96
N VAL A 653 49.10 24.60 40.11
CA VAL A 653 47.82 23.93 40.29
C VAL A 653 46.70 24.96 40.30
N PHE A 654 45.65 24.75 39.50
CA PHE A 654 44.50 25.62 39.44
C PHE A 654 43.20 24.85 39.69
N ILE A 655 42.24 25.57 40.29
CA ILE A 655 40.85 25.16 40.45
C ILE A 655 40.01 26.33 40.00
N GLU A 656 39.02 26.07 39.11
CA GLU A 656 38.16 27.08 38.50
C GLU A 656 36.70 26.69 38.57
N PRO A 657 35.98 27.10 39.58
CA PRO A 657 34.52 27.00 39.61
C PRO A 657 33.92 27.94 38.54
N GLN A 658 32.85 27.46 37.90
CA GLN A 658 32.18 28.12 36.77
C GLN A 658 30.66 28.08 36.97
N LEU A 659 29.99 29.13 36.57
CA LEU A 659 28.53 29.23 36.50
C LEU A 659 28.19 29.85 35.16
N GLN A 660 27.16 29.28 34.48
CA GLN A 660 26.72 29.80 33.19
C GLN A 660 25.20 29.67 33.09
N VAL A 661 24.58 30.62 32.43
CA VAL A 661 23.18 30.58 32.02
C VAL A 661 23.11 30.86 30.53
N GLN A 662 22.27 30.14 29.83
CA GLN A 662 21.92 30.36 28.43
C GLN A 662 20.41 30.48 28.29
N VAL A 663 20.00 31.44 27.48
CA VAL A 663 18.63 31.59 26.98
C VAL A 663 18.69 31.43 25.47
N ALA A 664 17.97 30.47 24.94
CA ALA A 664 17.87 30.23 23.52
C ALA A 664 16.42 30.27 23.08
N TYR A 665 16.11 31.05 22.05
CA TYR A 665 14.85 30.95 21.33
C TYR A 665 15.06 30.07 20.12
N VAL A 666 14.25 29.04 20.01
CA VAL A 666 14.21 28.09 18.87
C VAL A 666 12.94 28.35 18.12
N ASP A 667 13.04 28.70 16.87
CA ASP A 667 11.88 29.06 16.04
C ASP A 667 11.01 27.84 15.73
N GLY A 668 9.72 28.07 15.51
CA GLY A 668 8.80 27.08 15.02
C GLY A 668 8.99 26.85 13.50
N TYR A 669 8.44 25.76 13.04
CA TYR A 669 8.42 25.44 11.61
C TYR A 669 7.24 24.54 11.30
N ASP A 670 6.85 24.52 10.03
CA ASP A 670 5.84 23.61 9.49
C ASP A 670 6.36 22.88 8.26
N TYR A 671 5.92 21.67 8.06
CA TYR A 671 6.21 20.91 6.85
C TYR A 671 5.17 19.81 6.60
N ASP A 672 5.04 19.43 5.32
CA ASP A 672 4.31 18.24 4.89
C ASP A 672 5.28 17.11 4.60
N SER A 673 5.08 15.94 5.23
CA SER A 673 5.85 14.76 4.86
C SER A 673 5.48 14.28 3.45
N GLN A 674 6.34 13.50 2.82
CA GLN A 674 6.12 13.00 1.46
C GLN A 674 4.78 12.25 1.28
N ARG A 675 4.23 11.68 2.37
CA ARG A 675 2.93 10.99 2.35
C ARG A 675 1.80 11.80 2.97
N GLY A 676 1.97 13.13 3.07
CA GLY A 676 0.90 14.06 3.43
C GLY A 676 0.55 14.11 4.91
N MET A 677 1.47 13.71 5.79
CA MET A 677 1.37 14.09 7.20
C MET A 677 1.79 15.54 7.35
N GLN A 678 0.97 16.34 8.03
CA GLN A 678 1.23 17.73 8.37
C GLN A 678 1.86 17.80 9.73
N VAL A 679 2.95 18.52 9.84
CA VAL A 679 3.67 18.77 11.09
C VAL A 679 3.73 20.27 11.32
N ASP A 680 3.32 20.70 12.50
CA ASP A 680 3.29 22.09 12.94
C ASP A 680 4.00 22.17 14.30
N VAL A 681 5.08 22.89 14.35
CA VAL A 681 5.99 22.97 15.51
C VAL A 681 6.03 24.41 16.01
N ASP A 682 5.67 24.61 17.27
CA ASP A 682 5.67 25.92 17.90
C ASP A 682 7.09 26.37 18.23
N GLY A 683 7.34 27.69 18.19
CA GLY A 683 8.59 28.28 18.67
C GLY A 683 8.65 28.30 20.20
N GLU A 684 9.82 27.96 20.79
CA GLU A 684 9.98 27.85 22.23
C GLU A 684 11.27 28.50 22.77
N THR A 685 11.25 28.91 24.02
CA THR A 685 12.40 29.49 24.72
C THR A 685 13.00 28.50 25.70
N SER A 686 14.22 28.03 25.42
CA SER A 686 15.00 27.19 26.33
C SER A 686 15.86 28.02 27.29
N VAL A 687 15.84 27.66 28.55
CA VAL A 687 16.72 28.23 29.59
C VAL A 687 17.53 27.10 30.23
N ILE A 688 18.85 27.13 30.03
CA ILE A 688 19.77 26.13 30.59
C ILE A 688 20.78 26.79 31.52
N GLY A 689 20.91 26.27 32.74
CA GLY A 689 21.94 26.63 33.70
C GLY A 689 23.04 25.57 33.78
N ARG A 690 24.28 25.98 33.93
CA ARG A 690 25.42 25.11 34.15
C ARG A 690 26.19 25.55 35.41
N ALA A 691 26.54 24.57 36.25
CA ALA A 691 27.55 24.71 37.29
C ALA A 691 28.70 23.74 37.00
N GLY A 692 29.90 24.27 36.92
CA GLY A 692 31.09 23.51 36.51
C GLY A 692 32.27 23.70 37.44
N LEU A 693 33.13 22.71 37.47
CA LEU A 693 34.45 22.75 38.11
C LEU A 693 35.53 22.26 37.15
N ARG A 694 36.52 23.08 36.89
CA ARG A 694 37.69 22.72 36.13
C ARG A 694 38.92 22.77 37.03
N ALA A 695 39.72 21.72 37.02
CA ALA A 695 40.95 21.64 37.83
C ALA A 695 42.08 21.09 37.01
N GLY A 696 43.29 21.56 37.24
CA GLY A 696 44.41 21.16 36.45
C GLY A 696 45.76 21.69 36.97
N ARG A 697 46.74 21.56 36.10
CA ARG A 697 48.09 22.06 36.34
C ARG A 697 48.63 22.78 35.13
N GLU A 698 49.12 23.98 35.32
CA GLU A 698 49.88 24.75 34.33
C GLU A 698 51.35 24.35 34.39
N ILE A 699 51.95 24.29 33.23
CA ILE A 699 53.36 23.93 33.02
C ILE A 699 53.99 25.01 32.11
N THR A 700 54.94 25.75 32.66
CA THR A 700 55.66 26.80 31.95
C THR A 700 57.07 26.31 31.66
N THR A 701 57.50 26.39 30.40
CA THR A 701 58.88 26.15 29.97
C THR A 701 59.48 27.40 29.32
N SER A 702 60.69 27.38 28.95
CA SER A 702 61.33 28.52 28.23
C SER A 702 60.77 28.82 26.86
N SER A 703 60.03 27.88 26.25
CA SER A 703 59.54 27.99 24.88
C SER A 703 58.05 27.71 24.75
N SER A 704 57.35 27.22 25.79
CA SER A 704 55.93 26.88 25.76
C SER A 704 55.26 26.99 27.10
N ASN A 705 54.02 27.39 27.08
CA ASN A 705 53.10 27.29 28.20
C ASN A 705 51.99 26.31 27.89
N GLY A 706 51.65 25.44 28.80
CA GLY A 706 50.60 24.45 28.61
C GLY A 706 49.91 24.08 29.90
N SER A 707 48.84 23.34 29.78
CA SER A 707 48.10 22.78 30.91
C SER A 707 47.52 21.43 30.60
N PHE A 708 47.36 20.65 31.63
CA PHE A 708 46.44 19.49 31.64
C PHE A 708 45.34 19.77 32.64
N TYR A 709 44.11 19.40 32.26
CA TYR A 709 42.98 19.63 33.13
C TYR A 709 41.93 18.51 33.03
N ALA A 710 41.14 18.39 34.08
CA ALA A 710 39.91 17.66 34.10
C ALA A 710 38.78 18.63 34.47
N ARG A 711 37.58 18.34 34.06
CA ARG A 711 36.39 19.11 34.38
C ARG A 711 35.20 18.18 34.67
N ALA A 712 34.26 18.72 35.44
CA ALA A 712 32.97 18.12 35.73
C ALA A 712 31.94 19.23 35.75
N ASP A 713 30.85 19.06 35.00
CA ASP A 713 29.78 20.03 34.88
C ASP A 713 28.43 19.37 35.15
N VAL A 714 27.49 20.10 35.73
CA VAL A 714 26.10 19.74 35.88
C VAL A 714 25.27 20.79 35.16
N TYR A 715 24.35 20.34 34.36
CA TYR A 715 23.43 21.15 33.57
C TYR A 715 22.01 20.92 34.04
N HIS A 716 21.19 21.94 33.95
CA HIS A 716 19.76 21.84 34.20
C HIS A 716 18.99 22.71 33.20
N GLN A 717 18.04 22.09 32.48
CA GLN A 717 17.07 22.80 31.66
C GLN A 717 15.84 23.15 32.51
N PHE A 718 15.52 24.44 32.60
CA PHE A 718 14.45 24.98 33.46
C PHE A 718 13.12 25.13 32.78
N THR A 719 13.09 25.01 31.46
CA THR A 719 11.90 25.13 30.61
C THR A 719 11.52 23.79 30.03
N ASP A 720 10.23 23.62 29.72
CA ASP A 720 9.75 22.51 28.91
C ASP A 720 10.29 22.63 27.50
N GLY A 721 10.20 21.57 26.75
CA GLY A 721 10.66 21.55 25.38
C GLY A 721 9.67 22.17 24.42
N GLN A 722 9.91 21.93 23.15
CA GLN A 722 9.13 22.44 22.03
C GLN A 722 7.90 21.57 21.80
N ASP A 723 6.72 22.18 21.63
CA ASP A 723 5.47 21.49 21.30
C ASP A 723 5.32 21.33 19.80
N ALA A 724 4.80 20.17 19.38
CA ALA A 724 4.46 19.88 17.99
C ALA A 724 3.12 19.17 17.86
N VAL A 725 2.46 19.41 16.74
CA VAL A 725 1.20 18.76 16.39
C VAL A 725 1.34 18.09 15.05
N PHE A 726 1.16 16.77 15.03
CA PHE A 726 1.12 15.97 13.82
C PHE A 726 -0.32 15.67 13.45
N ARG A 727 -0.65 15.77 12.15
CA ARG A 727 -1.98 15.45 11.60
C ARG A 727 -1.82 14.61 10.34
N ASP A 728 -2.67 13.62 10.17
CA ASP A 728 -2.74 12.86 8.92
C ASP A 728 -4.01 13.19 8.12
N GLN A 729 -4.08 12.64 6.92
CA GLN A 729 -5.23 12.84 6.03
C GLN A 729 -6.49 12.12 6.54
N GLN A 730 -6.34 11.22 7.48
CA GLN A 730 -7.41 10.43 8.09
C GLN A 730 -8.07 11.15 9.26
N GLY A 731 -7.49 12.23 9.72
CA GLY A 731 -8.02 13.02 10.83
C GLY A 731 -7.40 12.67 12.19
N HIS A 732 -6.42 11.75 12.25
CA HIS A 732 -5.69 11.53 13.48
C HIS A 732 -4.84 12.74 13.82
N ARG A 733 -4.68 12.96 15.11
CA ARG A 733 -3.85 14.01 15.68
C ARG A 733 -2.99 13.44 16.78
N LEU A 734 -1.70 13.76 16.74
CA LEU A 734 -0.75 13.45 17.80
C LEU A 734 -0.11 14.76 18.29
N ASP A 735 -0.24 15.02 19.58
CA ASP A 735 0.42 16.13 20.27
C ASP A 735 1.70 15.58 20.91
N VAL A 736 2.83 16.15 20.55
CA VAL A 736 4.17 15.71 20.98
C VAL A 736 4.90 16.89 21.60
N ASN A 737 5.65 16.63 22.65
CA ASN A 737 6.60 17.58 23.23
C ASN A 737 7.99 16.92 23.27
N TRP A 738 9.01 17.65 22.83
CA TRP A 738 10.40 17.19 22.96
C TRP A 738 11.25 18.18 23.73
N GLY A 739 11.97 17.66 24.72
CA GLY A 739 12.90 18.43 25.55
C GLY A 739 12.33 18.90 26.88
N ASP A 740 11.73 18.04 27.68
CA ASP A 740 11.28 18.33 29.05
C ASP A 740 12.39 18.93 29.94
N THR A 741 12.01 19.49 31.09
CA THR A 741 12.97 19.85 32.14
C THR A 741 13.83 18.64 32.50
N ASP A 742 15.16 18.80 32.41
CA ASP A 742 16.09 17.69 32.58
C ASP A 742 17.37 18.11 33.28
N THR A 743 18.09 17.16 33.89
CA THR A 743 19.37 17.38 34.52
C THR A 743 20.38 16.34 34.11
N TRP A 744 21.48 16.77 33.51
CA TRP A 744 22.57 15.91 33.09
C TRP A 744 23.93 16.40 33.55
N ALA A 745 24.95 15.57 33.44
CA ALA A 745 26.32 15.89 33.81
C ALA A 745 27.27 15.62 32.64
N SER A 746 28.38 16.38 32.60
CA SER A 746 29.47 16.06 31.70
C SER A 746 30.80 15.94 32.44
N PHE A 747 31.66 15.09 31.94
CA PHE A 747 33.02 14.87 32.43
C PHE A 747 33.98 14.96 31.26
N GLY A 748 35.05 15.75 31.42
CA GLY A 748 36.03 15.94 30.37
C GLY A 748 37.46 16.02 30.87
N VAL A 749 38.37 15.69 29.99
CA VAL A 749 39.80 15.87 30.18
C VAL A 749 40.38 16.53 28.93
N GLY A 750 41.40 17.39 29.16
CA GLY A 750 41.98 18.11 28.07
C GLY A 750 43.41 18.58 28.37
N THR A 751 44.03 19.10 27.30
CA THR A 751 45.34 19.72 27.37
C THR A 751 45.38 20.90 26.41
N SER A 752 46.08 21.95 26.82
CA SER A 752 46.26 23.17 26.02
C SER A 752 47.73 23.57 26.05
N TRP A 753 48.31 23.83 24.87
CA TRP A 753 49.72 24.23 24.76
C TRP A 753 49.86 25.40 23.81
N VAL A 754 50.80 26.35 24.17
CA VAL A 754 51.20 27.39 23.25
C VAL A 754 52.66 27.54 23.22
N TRP A 755 53.22 27.58 22.05
CA TRP A 755 54.63 27.68 21.74
C TRP A 755 54.97 29.10 21.26
N LYS A 756 56.07 29.62 21.84
CA LYS A 756 56.56 30.95 21.48
C LYS A 756 55.49 32.06 21.50
N ASN A 757 54.49 31.92 22.36
CA ASN A 757 53.39 32.83 22.48
C ASN A 757 52.59 33.11 21.19
N ARG A 758 52.66 32.17 20.19
CA ARG A 758 52.04 32.37 18.86
C ARG A 758 51.19 31.19 18.42
N LEU A 759 51.70 30.00 18.57
CA LEU A 759 51.00 28.81 18.07
C LEU A 759 50.34 28.07 19.23
N GLY A 760 49.06 27.87 19.18
CA GLY A 760 48.28 27.13 20.17
C GLY A 760 47.73 25.85 19.63
N LEU A 761 47.70 24.78 20.48
CA LEU A 761 46.99 23.53 20.27
C LEU A 761 46.25 23.18 21.53
N GLN A 762 44.98 22.83 21.41
CA GLN A 762 44.16 22.31 22.49
C GLN A 762 43.52 21.00 22.02
N LEU A 763 43.49 20.00 22.87
CA LEU A 763 42.80 18.73 22.67
C LEU A 763 41.87 18.51 23.86
N ASP A 764 40.68 18.07 23.61
CA ASP A 764 39.65 17.89 24.59
C ASP A 764 38.73 16.69 24.28
N VAL A 765 38.41 15.93 25.32
CA VAL A 765 37.47 14.80 25.23
C VAL A 765 36.45 14.93 26.35
N GLU A 766 35.19 14.76 26.03
CA GLU A 766 34.07 14.90 26.93
C GLU A 766 33.10 13.72 26.78
N LYS A 767 32.57 13.23 27.89
CA LYS A 767 31.44 12.30 27.97
C LYS A 767 30.31 12.96 28.75
N VAL A 768 29.09 12.84 28.22
CA VAL A 768 27.86 13.32 28.86
C VAL A 768 27.11 12.11 29.38
N ALA A 769 26.45 12.23 30.53
CA ALA A 769 25.69 11.18 31.18
C ALA A 769 24.57 11.75 32.07
N GLY A 770 23.52 10.98 32.24
CA GLY A 770 22.35 11.36 33.05
C GLY A 770 21.27 12.07 32.24
N GLY A 771 20.14 12.25 32.85
CA GLY A 771 18.95 12.75 32.16
C GLY A 771 18.51 11.83 31.08
N LYS A 772 17.97 12.41 30.02
CA LYS A 772 17.55 11.70 28.78
C LYS A 772 18.70 11.47 27.80
N THR A 773 19.97 11.83 28.14
CA THR A 773 21.09 11.69 27.21
C THR A 773 21.48 10.23 27.01
N GLU A 774 21.66 9.83 25.76
CA GLU A 774 22.14 8.49 25.40
C GLU A 774 23.45 8.59 24.61
N ASP A 775 24.45 7.83 25.07
CA ASP A 775 25.75 7.63 24.40
C ASP A 775 26.44 8.93 23.88
N THR A 776 26.21 10.06 24.56
CA THR A 776 26.69 11.37 24.15
C THR A 776 28.16 11.58 24.53
N TRP A 777 29.00 11.95 23.59
CA TRP A 777 30.42 12.25 23.77
C TRP A 777 30.91 13.21 22.69
N LEU A 778 32.02 13.93 22.98
CA LEU A 778 32.64 14.88 22.07
C LEU A 778 34.15 14.83 22.20
N MET A 779 34.84 14.80 21.08
CA MET A 779 36.27 15.06 20.96
C MET A 779 36.49 16.32 20.14
N SER A 780 37.42 17.18 20.54
CA SER A 780 37.78 18.37 19.79
C SER A 780 39.26 18.65 19.80
N GLY A 781 39.71 19.18 18.67
CA GLY A 781 41.04 19.70 18.52
C GLY A 781 40.99 21.14 18.01
N ARG A 782 41.63 22.08 18.73
CA ARG A 782 41.74 23.48 18.31
C ARG A 782 43.17 23.86 18.03
N PHE A 783 43.36 24.52 16.91
CA PHE A 783 44.62 25.13 16.52
C PHE A 783 44.44 26.67 16.49
N SER A 784 45.39 27.41 17.05
CA SER A 784 45.31 28.88 17.07
C SER A 784 46.64 29.52 16.69
N TYR A 785 46.54 30.72 16.12
CA TYR A 785 47.68 31.57 15.77
C TYR A 785 47.43 32.99 16.29
N LEU A 786 48.34 33.48 17.13
CA LEU A 786 48.34 34.83 17.70
C LEU A 786 49.28 35.74 16.89
N PHE A 787 48.80 36.93 16.48
CA PHE A 787 49.57 37.83 15.59
C PHE A 787 49.38 39.30 15.96
#